data_fb66a88e6a8f9fe5c924c73859fe076b
#
_entry.id   fb66a88e6a8f9fe5c924c73859fe076b
#
_cell.length_a   1.000
_cell.length_b   1.000
_cell.length_c   1.000
_cell.angle_alpha   90.00
_cell.angle_beta   90.00
_cell.angle_gamma   90.00
#
_symmetry.space_group_name_H-M   'P 1'
#
loop_
_entity.id
_entity.type
_entity.pdbx_description
1 polymer ?
#
loop_
_entity_poly.entity_id
_entity_poly.type
_entity_poly.pdbx_seq_one_letter_code
_entity_poly.pdbx_strand_id
1 'polypeptide(L)'
;MRTKHLLLLLFLIAFGTSAVAQEQDLSPWTDNPHGNEWIDYSKKYVRVGITQDGIYKIPLATLRSRLGNDLTGNNVQAWFRGKQIALQIDGDNVVFYGRKNDGVSDGLMFRPGPQARLDYTTSFFSEEGAHFFTIAKDSDPILRISSLSAVPASDGPATESFHIETVVKNNSAWLTAGANANRRVGIPFAHRAEFSIQSLNNSFYQRHNAFIKLLETDQVWDETIDLKDFVTGTGENVTLKFSIHGDGPGERNVEVFMAPEESQLTEIDKRFLSSNLSGLSAISDSRTVVPGTNITEAGKGFLRFRSTTTPNNSLTFRNRFGVSYYTVSFPQSLSFSEQSSKKYYFKAKGTGKSKLRITSISSGDKVYDISDKNSPVLLTGTLSGGNLDLEVNRVADKPLVLQVVSSSGITEPAAGVFYDVKFDLLYSFKTGDKIDNVKPEPADYDYLVITHNATGAKQVREGAVEFAKYRATPDGGEYNPLVISTRSIYDQFNYGEPSPVAIGRFVNYMIQSGIKTTHNVLLVGHGVGRIDNIIKEIPSDVPTFGDPGSDVLLVSGLSNDPASNIDVPSVPIGRISAFTNQQVLNYLAKVEEYERQTREESASNLSWRKKVLNLIGNKTSDEPQSFNTFVTSAENQIPTSTGPWDVSRVSNEAKLPPVGNFEREPAPIESYMNDGLGMLTYYGHGDYSGTIYNIGYASERFQQTSKRYPLVYITGCGVGDVYSSHSGLFVASDWIIAQDKGAIAMYANTFLAYTNTAAAYMKLLYAQIFQKTDATRRTVGGIQVNMARIFTGSSSNARVSATDQEIANVHQTSLFGDPALRILLTSDVPLPVSYIDFSGSVLDNANIQLQWETATEKDNDHFIVERSFDGKTFEMIGKVPSKGPSDLGGNRYNFLDASPKAGINYYRLKQVDKAASGGQAFGYSNIISVDFKVRSQNTLISVFPNPGSDKVLITSDRGDIIKSWKLYNSIGAVVSKGQETTVDISNLSSGIFILEVVTSNDIVTRKKIIKER
;
A
#
# COMPACT_ATOMS: atom_id res chain seq x y z
N MET A 1 33.31 0.89 23.00
CA MET A 1 32.54 -0.04 22.13
C MET A 1 32.36 -1.39 22.84
N ARG A 2 31.48 -1.51 23.80
CA ARG A 2 31.05 -2.73 24.50
C ARG A 2 30.18 -2.33 25.69
N THR A 3 28.97 -1.74 25.44
CA THR A 3 28.01 -1.46 26.54
C THR A 3 26.61 -1.12 26.02
N LYS A 4 26.20 -1.68 24.85
CA LYS A 4 24.82 -1.52 24.34
C LYS A 4 24.05 -2.83 24.13
N HIS A 5 24.60 -3.98 24.52
CA HIS A 5 23.89 -5.26 24.44
C HIS A 5 23.36 -5.81 25.77
N LEU A 6 23.39 -5.00 26.85
CA LEU A 6 22.96 -5.45 28.18
C LEU A 6 21.65 -4.83 28.68
N LEU A 7 20.90 -4.11 27.84
CA LEU A 7 19.63 -3.48 28.23
C LEU A 7 18.39 -4.12 27.58
N LEU A 8 18.56 -5.18 26.77
CA LEU A 8 17.45 -5.94 26.19
C LEU A 8 17.10 -7.23 26.97
N LEU A 9 17.81 -7.53 28.05
CA LEU A 9 17.61 -8.75 28.86
C LEU A 9 16.97 -8.51 30.23
N LEU A 10 16.52 -7.32 30.59
CA LEU A 10 16.03 -6.99 31.93
C LEU A 10 14.56 -6.54 31.99
N PHE A 11 13.75 -6.77 30.93
CA PHE A 11 12.30 -6.56 30.97
C PHE A 11 11.47 -7.86 30.84
N LEU A 12 12.07 -9.00 31.12
CA LEU A 12 11.43 -10.34 31.02
C LEU A 12 11.08 -10.96 32.39
N ILE A 13 11.08 -10.18 33.47
CA ILE A 13 10.65 -10.71 34.77
C ILE A 13 9.63 -9.77 35.36
N ALA A 14 8.38 -9.95 35.05
CA ALA A 14 7.17 -9.73 35.86
C ALA A 14 5.89 -9.89 35.04
N PHE A 15 5.50 -11.10 34.68
CA PHE A 15 4.10 -11.52 34.55
C PHE A 15 4.09 -13.06 34.60
N GLY A 16 4.15 -13.57 35.81
CA GLY A 16 3.89 -14.98 36.08
C GLY A 16 2.40 -15.25 35.99
N THR A 17 1.96 -15.73 34.86
CA THR A 17 0.84 -16.68 34.74
C THR A 17 1.17 -17.58 33.57
N SER A 18 1.54 -18.81 33.87
CA SER A 18 1.76 -19.89 32.95
C SER A 18 0.47 -20.23 32.16
N ALA A 19 0.21 -19.46 31.10
CA ALA A 19 -0.59 -19.98 30.01
C ALA A 19 0.36 -20.79 29.15
N VAL A 20 -0.02 -22.00 28.73
CA VAL A 20 0.65 -22.77 27.70
C VAL A 20 0.51 -21.98 26.39
N ALA A 21 1.29 -20.93 26.28
CA ALA A 21 1.58 -20.33 24.99
C ALA A 21 2.52 -21.34 24.33
N GLN A 22 2.09 -21.96 23.27
CA GLN A 22 2.97 -22.68 22.38
C GLN A 22 4.02 -21.67 21.94
N GLU A 23 5.23 -21.80 22.50
CA GLU A 23 6.32 -20.85 22.23
C GLU A 23 6.57 -20.88 20.72
N GLN A 24 6.44 -19.73 20.08
CA GLN A 24 6.69 -19.64 18.65
C GLN A 24 8.17 -19.89 18.38
N ASP A 25 8.51 -21.00 17.74
CA ASP A 25 9.89 -21.28 17.31
C ASP A 25 10.25 -20.40 16.11
N LEU A 26 10.70 -19.19 16.37
CA LEU A 26 11.24 -18.26 15.37
C LEU A 26 12.70 -18.59 15.00
N SER A 27 13.35 -19.57 15.64
CA SER A 27 14.75 -19.90 15.39
C SER A 27 15.08 -20.15 13.92
N PRO A 28 14.21 -20.77 13.09
CA PRO A 28 14.50 -20.91 11.66
C PRO A 28 14.75 -19.58 10.94
N TRP A 29 14.11 -18.50 11.43
CA TRP A 29 14.23 -17.17 10.80
C TRP A 29 15.23 -16.25 11.49
N THR A 30 15.53 -16.48 12.77
CA THR A 30 16.50 -15.68 13.54
C THR A 30 17.91 -16.23 13.47
N ASP A 31 18.06 -17.56 13.45
CA ASP A 31 19.37 -18.22 13.44
C ASP A 31 19.92 -18.37 12.01
N ASN A 32 19.06 -18.40 11.01
CA ASN A 32 19.41 -18.50 9.58
C ASN A 32 18.93 -17.23 8.85
N PRO A 33 19.80 -16.24 8.65
CA PRO A 33 19.41 -14.92 8.16
C PRO A 33 18.82 -14.93 6.75
N HIS A 34 19.16 -15.92 5.91
CA HIS A 34 18.71 -15.99 4.54
C HIS A 34 17.68 -17.10 4.30
N GLY A 35 17.77 -18.24 5.00
CA GLY A 35 16.84 -19.36 4.89
C GLY A 35 17.18 -20.42 3.85
N ASN A 36 18.25 -20.22 3.10
CA ASN A 36 18.72 -21.17 2.07
C ASN A 36 19.96 -21.96 2.51
N GLU A 37 20.44 -21.78 3.74
CA GLU A 37 21.65 -22.40 4.28
C GLU A 37 21.58 -23.92 4.35
N TRP A 38 20.36 -24.50 4.45
CA TRP A 38 20.11 -25.93 4.51
C TRP A 38 20.14 -26.64 3.14
N ILE A 39 20.13 -25.89 2.03
CA ILE A 39 19.96 -26.43 0.67
C ILE A 39 21.30 -26.88 0.11
N ASP A 40 21.37 -28.16 -0.28
CA ASP A 40 22.41 -28.67 -1.18
C ASP A 40 21.89 -28.60 -2.63
N TYR A 41 22.31 -27.60 -3.38
CA TYR A 41 21.85 -27.36 -4.75
C TYR A 41 22.24 -28.46 -5.75
N SER A 42 23.12 -29.38 -5.35
CA SER A 42 23.44 -30.56 -6.18
C SER A 42 22.42 -31.69 -6.06
N LYS A 43 21.46 -31.58 -5.13
CA LYS A 43 20.40 -32.56 -4.89
C LYS A 43 19.09 -32.20 -5.54
N LYS A 44 18.28 -33.20 -5.82
CA LYS A 44 16.86 -33.03 -6.15
C LYS A 44 16.03 -33.07 -4.88
N TYR A 45 14.95 -32.28 -4.86
CA TYR A 45 14.00 -32.25 -3.75
C TYR A 45 12.57 -32.43 -4.23
N VAL A 46 11.78 -33.11 -3.40
CA VAL A 46 10.32 -33.16 -3.51
C VAL A 46 9.74 -32.48 -2.30
N ARG A 47 8.91 -31.43 -2.52
CA ARG A 47 8.18 -30.75 -1.46
C ARG A 47 6.81 -31.40 -1.28
N VAL A 48 6.46 -31.70 -0.06
CA VAL A 48 5.16 -32.25 0.35
C VAL A 48 4.45 -31.24 1.25
N GLY A 49 3.26 -30.79 0.83
CA GLY A 49 2.44 -29.86 1.60
C GLY A 49 1.61 -30.60 2.66
N ILE A 50 1.70 -30.16 3.91
CA ILE A 50 0.94 -30.73 5.04
C ILE A 50 0.08 -29.63 5.66
N THR A 51 -1.23 -29.87 5.76
CA THR A 51 -2.22 -28.92 6.30
C THR A 51 -2.69 -29.21 7.72
N GLN A 52 -2.30 -30.36 8.28
CA GLN A 52 -2.64 -30.76 9.66
C GLN A 52 -1.43 -31.45 10.31
N ASP A 53 -1.21 -31.16 11.58
CA ASP A 53 -0.17 -31.85 12.37
C ASP A 53 -0.56 -33.30 12.63
N GLY A 54 0.34 -34.25 12.35
CA GLY A 54 0.10 -35.69 12.58
C GLY A 54 1.18 -36.59 12.10
N ILE A 55 0.97 -37.93 12.27
CA ILE A 55 1.85 -38.94 11.71
C ILE A 55 1.39 -39.27 10.30
N TYR A 56 2.32 -39.16 9.35
CA TYR A 56 2.07 -39.41 7.92
C TYR A 56 2.96 -40.57 7.43
N LYS A 57 2.48 -41.22 6.38
CA LYS A 57 3.27 -42.20 5.63
C LYS A 57 3.28 -41.87 4.14
N ILE A 58 4.39 -42.02 3.48
CA ILE A 58 4.55 -41.89 2.04
C ILE A 58 5.18 -43.16 1.50
N PRO A 59 4.55 -43.83 0.49
CA PRO A 59 5.18 -44.96 -0.18
C PRO A 59 6.52 -44.54 -0.81
N LEU A 60 7.57 -45.32 -0.59
CA LEU A 60 8.87 -45.11 -1.22
C LEU A 60 8.78 -45.01 -2.74
N ALA A 61 7.87 -45.75 -3.35
CA ALA A 61 7.61 -45.73 -4.78
C ALA A 61 7.18 -44.32 -5.26
N THR A 62 6.37 -43.60 -4.47
CA THR A 62 5.91 -42.22 -4.77
C THR A 62 7.09 -41.26 -4.78
N LEU A 63 7.97 -41.33 -3.78
CA LEU A 63 9.19 -40.49 -3.75
C LEU A 63 10.19 -40.90 -4.83
N ARG A 64 10.36 -42.20 -5.07
CA ARG A 64 11.28 -42.76 -6.10
C ARG A 64 10.92 -42.28 -7.51
N SER A 65 9.62 -42.23 -7.83
CA SER A 65 9.16 -41.77 -9.14
C SER A 65 9.57 -40.33 -9.46
N ARG A 66 9.88 -39.52 -8.42
CA ARG A 66 10.23 -38.12 -8.56
C ARG A 66 11.73 -37.84 -8.33
N LEU A 67 12.33 -38.52 -7.33
CA LEU A 67 13.74 -38.30 -6.95
C LEU A 67 14.71 -39.18 -7.75
N GLY A 68 14.24 -40.33 -8.21
CA GLY A 68 15.06 -41.30 -8.97
C GLY A 68 15.10 -42.68 -8.32
N ASN A 69 15.52 -43.70 -9.10
CA ASN A 69 15.52 -45.09 -8.68
C ASN A 69 16.55 -45.42 -7.60
N ASP A 70 17.52 -44.54 -7.38
CA ASP A 70 18.56 -44.73 -6.36
C ASP A 70 18.02 -44.46 -4.94
N LEU A 71 16.79 -43.95 -4.82
CA LEU A 71 16.15 -43.74 -3.54
C LEU A 71 15.81 -45.09 -2.87
N THR A 72 16.25 -45.22 -1.65
CA THR A 72 16.00 -46.39 -0.76
C THR A 72 15.53 -45.91 0.60
N GLY A 73 14.98 -46.80 1.43
CA GLY A 73 14.67 -46.52 2.82
C GLY A 73 15.92 -46.09 3.63
N ASN A 74 17.10 -46.51 3.21
CA ASN A 74 18.36 -46.22 3.95
C ASN A 74 18.89 -44.81 3.65
N ASN A 75 18.65 -44.24 2.45
CA ASN A 75 19.23 -42.97 2.04
C ASN A 75 18.20 -41.82 1.89
N VAL A 76 16.94 -42.03 2.23
CA VAL A 76 15.95 -40.94 2.24
C VAL A 76 16.19 -40.00 3.42
N GLN A 77 16.18 -38.68 3.13
CA GLN A 77 16.23 -37.59 4.10
C GLN A 77 14.98 -36.71 3.96
N ALA A 78 14.60 -36.05 5.06
CA ALA A 78 13.55 -35.02 4.99
C ALA A 78 13.90 -33.78 5.85
N TRP A 79 13.36 -32.63 5.45
CA TRP A 79 13.64 -31.34 6.05
C TRP A 79 12.35 -30.55 6.28
N PHE A 80 12.28 -29.85 7.39
CA PHE A 80 11.21 -28.91 7.69
C PHE A 80 11.81 -27.63 8.27
N ARG A 81 11.51 -26.48 7.67
CA ARG A 81 12.03 -25.17 8.09
C ARG A 81 13.55 -25.18 8.32
N GLY A 82 14.29 -25.75 7.38
CA GLY A 82 15.75 -25.78 7.40
C GLY A 82 16.38 -26.79 8.38
N LYS A 83 15.58 -27.51 9.15
CA LYS A 83 16.06 -28.57 10.07
C LYS A 83 15.73 -29.95 9.51
N GLN A 84 16.70 -30.88 9.57
CA GLN A 84 16.42 -32.25 9.21
C GLN A 84 15.41 -32.85 10.20
N ILE A 85 14.47 -33.62 9.71
CA ILE A 85 13.49 -34.38 10.52
C ILE A 85 13.74 -35.86 10.49
N ALA A 86 13.50 -36.53 11.60
CA ALA A 86 13.67 -37.98 11.72
C ALA A 86 12.55 -38.71 10.97
N LEU A 87 12.92 -39.79 10.29
CA LEU A 87 12.04 -40.66 9.52
C LEU A 87 12.05 -42.10 10.12
N GLN A 88 10.93 -42.78 10.05
CA GLN A 88 10.84 -44.21 10.26
C GLN A 88 10.60 -44.94 8.92
N ILE A 89 11.30 -46.03 8.67
CA ILE A 89 11.00 -46.91 7.54
C ILE A 89 10.13 -48.05 8.06
N ASP A 90 8.92 -48.15 7.53
CA ASP A 90 7.93 -49.14 7.89
C ASP A 90 7.49 -49.90 6.62
N GLY A 91 8.12 -51.04 6.37
CA GLY A 91 8.05 -51.74 5.07
C GLY A 91 8.49 -50.84 3.92
N ASP A 92 7.62 -50.68 2.93
CA ASP A 92 7.90 -49.81 1.76
C ASP A 92 7.41 -48.37 1.99
N ASN A 93 7.20 -47.93 3.22
CA ASN A 93 6.76 -46.58 3.53
C ASN A 93 7.77 -45.79 4.34
N VAL A 94 7.83 -44.51 4.08
CA VAL A 94 8.48 -43.48 4.92
C VAL A 94 7.45 -42.87 5.85
N VAL A 95 7.64 -43.00 7.16
CA VAL A 95 6.78 -42.45 8.20
C VAL A 95 7.45 -41.26 8.86
N PHE A 96 6.72 -40.17 9.07
CA PHE A 96 7.25 -38.95 9.69
C PHE A 96 6.16 -38.18 10.42
N TYR A 97 6.57 -37.27 11.29
CA TYR A 97 5.67 -36.30 11.90
C TYR A 97 5.55 -35.06 11.00
N GLY A 98 4.39 -34.94 10.34
CA GLY A 98 4.08 -33.80 9.47
C GLY A 98 3.50 -32.65 10.27
N ARG A 99 3.86 -31.42 9.86
CA ARG A 99 3.43 -30.17 10.48
C ARG A 99 2.79 -29.25 9.46
N LYS A 100 1.70 -28.59 9.83
CA LYS A 100 1.10 -27.53 9.06
C LYS A 100 1.91 -26.23 9.19
N ASN A 101 1.60 -25.26 8.35
CA ASN A 101 2.07 -23.90 8.54
C ASN A 101 1.22 -23.22 9.65
N ASP A 102 1.86 -22.88 10.74
CA ASP A 102 1.27 -22.19 11.89
C ASP A 102 1.41 -20.67 11.79
N GLY A 103 2.02 -20.18 10.68
CA GLY A 103 2.22 -18.76 10.41
C GLY A 103 3.23 -18.07 11.30
N VAL A 104 4.19 -18.80 11.88
CA VAL A 104 5.25 -18.19 12.71
C VAL A 104 5.98 -17.09 11.96
N SER A 105 6.29 -17.29 10.67
CA SER A 105 6.92 -16.27 9.82
C SER A 105 6.11 -14.99 9.68
N ASP A 106 4.77 -15.06 9.75
CA ASP A 106 3.91 -13.88 9.65
C ASP A 106 4.14 -12.92 10.81
N GLY A 107 4.55 -13.44 11.98
CA GLY A 107 4.90 -12.63 13.16
C GLY A 107 5.99 -11.60 12.86
N LEU A 108 6.88 -11.86 11.89
CA LEU A 108 7.92 -10.91 11.46
C LEU A 108 7.35 -9.66 10.79
N MET A 109 6.11 -9.73 10.34
CA MET A 109 5.40 -8.60 9.72
C MET A 109 4.60 -7.76 10.73
N PHE A 110 4.62 -8.11 12.01
CA PHE A 110 3.86 -7.42 13.06
C PHE A 110 4.68 -6.36 13.81
N ARG A 111 4.00 -5.30 14.27
CA ARG A 111 4.55 -4.28 15.16
C ARG A 111 3.83 -4.30 16.52
N PRO A 112 4.57 -4.11 17.62
CA PRO A 112 6.02 -3.81 17.74
C PRO A 112 6.95 -5.02 17.56
N GLY A 113 6.42 -6.19 17.26
CA GLY A 113 7.17 -7.41 17.02
C GLY A 113 6.25 -8.63 16.96
N PRO A 114 6.79 -9.86 16.79
CA PRO A 114 6.01 -11.08 16.62
C PRO A 114 4.95 -11.32 17.71
N GLN A 115 5.23 -10.90 18.94
CA GLN A 115 4.30 -11.01 20.08
C GLN A 115 3.03 -10.18 19.93
N ALA A 116 2.98 -9.23 19.00
CA ALA A 116 1.75 -8.51 18.71
C ALA A 116 0.71 -9.36 17.98
N ARG A 117 1.13 -10.42 17.31
CA ARG A 117 0.25 -11.37 16.67
C ARG A 117 -0.49 -12.18 17.73
N LEU A 118 -1.82 -12.18 17.70
CA LEU A 118 -2.66 -12.86 18.69
C LEU A 118 -3.08 -14.27 18.27
N ASP A 119 -3.22 -14.53 16.96
CA ASP A 119 -3.48 -15.87 16.43
C ASP A 119 -2.17 -16.54 16.01
N TYR A 120 -1.79 -17.59 16.70
CA TYR A 120 -0.57 -18.35 16.47
C TYR A 120 -0.79 -19.70 15.78
N THR A 121 -1.98 -19.92 15.26
CA THR A 121 -2.37 -21.24 14.76
C THR A 121 -2.51 -21.33 13.26
N THR A 122 -2.50 -20.18 12.57
CA THR A 122 -2.81 -20.09 11.13
C THR A 122 -2.00 -19.01 10.47
N SER A 123 -1.38 -19.32 9.32
CA SER A 123 -0.74 -18.32 8.48
C SER A 123 -1.76 -17.52 7.68
N PHE A 124 -1.44 -16.25 7.41
CA PHE A 124 -2.19 -15.41 6.48
C PHE A 124 -2.04 -15.83 5.01
N PHE A 125 -0.99 -16.57 4.68
CA PHE A 125 -0.57 -16.82 3.30
C PHE A 125 -0.75 -18.26 2.84
N SER A 126 -0.67 -19.25 3.74
CA SER A 126 -0.82 -20.65 3.40
C SER A 126 -1.03 -21.51 4.63
N GLU A 127 -1.90 -22.51 4.54
CA GLU A 127 -2.03 -23.54 5.58
C GLU A 127 -1.01 -24.67 5.42
N GLU A 128 -0.36 -24.76 4.27
CA GLU A 128 0.60 -25.83 3.98
C GLU A 128 1.95 -25.59 4.64
N GLY A 129 2.35 -26.47 5.57
CA GLY A 129 3.74 -26.61 6.01
C GLY A 129 4.52 -27.44 5.00
N ALA A 130 5.65 -26.95 4.53
CA ALA A 130 6.41 -27.55 3.45
C ALA A 130 7.50 -28.50 3.97
N HIS A 131 7.40 -29.77 3.61
CA HIS A 131 8.38 -30.83 3.95
C HIS A 131 9.16 -31.21 2.68
N PHE A 132 10.48 -31.15 2.75
CA PHE A 132 11.37 -31.45 1.60
C PHE A 132 12.04 -32.81 1.74
N PHE A 133 11.81 -33.69 0.81
CA PHE A 133 12.42 -35.03 0.73
C PHE A 133 13.52 -35.02 -0.32
N THR A 134 14.63 -35.74 -0.03
CA THR A 134 15.79 -35.84 -0.92
C THR A 134 16.54 -37.16 -0.69
N ILE A 135 17.51 -37.45 -1.55
CA ILE A 135 18.44 -38.54 -1.40
C ILE A 135 19.70 -38.07 -0.67
N ALA A 136 20.05 -38.73 0.42
CA ALA A 136 21.32 -38.49 1.13
C ALA A 136 22.50 -38.88 0.29
N LYS A 137 23.61 -38.14 0.37
CA LYS A 137 24.94 -38.58 -0.04
C LYS A 137 25.52 -39.49 1.05
N ASP A 138 26.54 -40.29 0.70
CA ASP A 138 27.17 -41.24 1.63
C ASP A 138 27.69 -40.58 2.92
N SER A 139 28.11 -39.32 2.86
CA SER A 139 28.63 -38.57 3.98
C SER A 139 27.58 -37.85 4.81
N ASP A 140 26.31 -37.83 4.39
CA ASP A 140 25.28 -37.06 5.03
C ASP A 140 24.75 -37.76 6.27
N PRO A 141 24.48 -37.04 7.37
CA PRO A 141 23.78 -37.60 8.51
C PRO A 141 22.36 -37.97 8.14
N ILE A 142 21.88 -39.10 8.59
CA ILE A 142 20.52 -39.55 8.38
C ILE A 142 19.83 -39.70 9.73
N LEU A 143 18.79 -38.90 9.95
CA LEU A 143 17.99 -38.96 11.17
C LEU A 143 16.90 -40.02 11.02
N ARG A 144 16.80 -40.89 12.05
CA ARG A 144 15.75 -41.90 12.13
C ARG A 144 14.98 -41.77 13.44
N ILE A 145 13.66 -41.99 13.38
CA ILE A 145 12.83 -42.13 14.56
C ILE A 145 13.37 -43.34 15.35
N SER A 146 13.85 -43.05 16.53
CA SER A 146 14.34 -44.09 17.43
C SER A 146 13.17 -44.83 18.11
N SER A 147 13.35 -46.08 18.48
CA SER A 147 12.41 -46.82 19.32
C SER A 147 12.99 -46.91 20.71
N LEU A 148 12.17 -46.57 21.72
CA LEU A 148 12.55 -46.65 23.12
C LEU A 148 11.58 -47.57 23.87
N SER A 149 12.16 -48.50 24.64
CA SER A 149 11.38 -49.30 25.60
C SER A 149 10.98 -48.43 26.78
N ALA A 150 9.67 -48.16 26.88
CA ALA A 150 9.06 -47.41 27.97
C ALA A 150 8.31 -48.32 28.94
N VAL A 151 8.71 -49.58 29.04
CA VAL A 151 8.12 -50.59 29.95
C VAL A 151 8.38 -50.15 31.40
N PRO A 152 7.38 -50.02 32.25
CA PRO A 152 7.54 -49.63 33.64
C PRO A 152 8.47 -50.62 34.38
N ALA A 153 9.42 -50.11 35.16
CA ALA A 153 10.39 -50.89 35.90
C ALA A 153 9.77 -51.63 37.15
N SER A 154 8.60 -51.21 37.59
CA SER A 154 7.90 -51.83 38.74
C SER A 154 6.40 -51.64 38.60
N ASP A 155 5.63 -52.55 39.16
CA ASP A 155 4.20 -52.37 39.34
C ASP A 155 3.94 -51.28 40.36
N GLY A 156 3.11 -50.33 40.01
CA GLY A 156 2.72 -49.19 40.85
C GLY A 156 1.70 -48.30 40.16
N PRO A 157 1.02 -47.42 40.93
CA PRO A 157 0.02 -46.57 40.33
C PRO A 157 0.64 -45.62 39.33
N ALA A 158 -0.13 -45.22 38.32
CA ALA A 158 0.26 -44.17 37.37
C ALA A 158 0.52 -42.87 38.15
N THR A 159 1.65 -42.20 37.82
CA THR A 159 1.97 -40.89 38.39
C THR A 159 1.32 -39.74 37.61
N GLU A 160 0.87 -40.01 36.37
CA GLU A 160 0.05 -39.11 35.54
C GLU A 160 -1.29 -39.79 35.30
N SER A 161 -2.35 -39.19 35.84
CA SER A 161 -3.72 -39.71 35.71
C SER A 161 -4.55 -38.96 34.67
N PHE A 162 -4.03 -37.85 34.19
CA PHE A 162 -4.68 -36.98 33.18
C PHE A 162 -3.63 -36.26 32.35
N HIS A 163 -4.06 -35.68 31.25
CA HIS A 163 -3.29 -34.71 30.47
C HIS A 163 -4.11 -33.41 30.36
N ILE A 164 -3.49 -32.36 29.83
CA ILE A 164 -4.21 -31.11 29.51
C ILE A 164 -4.64 -31.18 28.04
N GLU A 165 -5.94 -31.34 27.84
CA GLU A 165 -6.56 -31.19 26.54
C GLU A 165 -6.80 -29.70 26.24
N THR A 166 -6.69 -29.29 25.01
CA THR A 166 -7.02 -27.93 24.58
C THR A 166 -7.88 -28.02 23.32
N VAL A 167 -9.15 -27.75 23.48
CA VAL A 167 -10.06 -27.56 22.36
C VAL A 167 -9.84 -26.16 21.79
N VAL A 168 -9.53 -26.09 20.51
CA VAL A 168 -9.30 -24.82 19.79
C VAL A 168 -10.44 -24.61 18.80
N LYS A 169 -11.14 -23.50 18.94
CA LYS A 169 -12.05 -22.99 17.91
C LYS A 169 -11.43 -21.79 17.26
N ASN A 170 -10.94 -21.99 16.04
CA ASN A 170 -10.32 -20.95 15.23
C ASN A 170 -11.23 -20.62 14.04
N ASN A 171 -11.37 -19.33 13.74
CA ASN A 171 -12.24 -18.87 12.66
C ASN A 171 -11.55 -18.83 11.28
N SER A 172 -10.26 -19.17 11.20
CA SER A 172 -9.53 -19.29 9.92
C SER A 172 -10.05 -20.45 9.03
N ALA A 173 -10.58 -21.51 9.63
CA ALA A 173 -11.12 -22.67 8.88
C ALA A 173 -12.31 -22.34 7.97
N TRP A 174 -12.82 -21.12 8.01
CA TRP A 174 -13.93 -20.64 7.19
C TRP A 174 -13.52 -20.26 5.76
N LEU A 175 -12.25 -20.22 5.48
CA LEU A 175 -11.74 -19.92 4.14
C LEU A 175 -12.01 -21.04 3.12
N THR A 176 -12.24 -22.26 3.59
CA THR A 176 -12.38 -23.45 2.73
C THR A 176 -13.84 -23.89 2.48
N ALA A 177 -14.82 -23.35 3.19
CA ALA A 177 -16.21 -23.79 3.07
C ALA A 177 -17.00 -23.00 2.01
N GLY A 178 -17.29 -23.66 0.93
CA GLY A 178 -18.34 -23.48 -0.10
C GLY A 178 -18.94 -22.11 -0.44
N ALA A 179 -19.38 -21.98 -1.67
CA ALA A 179 -19.80 -20.75 -2.37
C ALA A 179 -20.96 -19.93 -1.75
N ASN A 180 -21.60 -20.36 -0.68
CA ASN A 180 -22.81 -19.73 -0.11
C ASN A 180 -22.76 -19.42 1.38
N ALA A 181 -21.65 -19.61 2.07
CA ALA A 181 -21.49 -19.11 3.42
C ALA A 181 -21.27 -17.60 3.34
N ASN A 182 -21.98 -16.81 4.15
CA ASN A 182 -21.82 -15.36 4.28
C ASN A 182 -20.35 -15.04 4.59
N ARG A 183 -19.58 -14.86 3.53
CA ARG A 183 -18.14 -14.69 3.54
C ARG A 183 -17.81 -13.29 3.95
N ARG A 184 -17.74 -13.10 5.21
CA ARG A 184 -16.81 -12.10 5.71
C ARG A 184 -15.94 -12.83 6.72
N VAL A 185 -14.92 -13.47 6.22
CA VAL A 185 -13.73 -13.62 7.01
C VAL A 185 -13.33 -12.19 7.28
N GLY A 186 -13.81 -11.67 8.38
CA GLY A 186 -13.61 -10.29 8.73
C GLY A 186 -12.18 -10.16 9.14
N ILE A 187 -11.35 -9.82 8.20
CA ILE A 187 -10.20 -9.07 8.57
C ILE A 187 -10.79 -7.77 9.03
N PRO A 188 -10.51 -7.31 10.24
CA PRO A 188 -10.89 -5.99 10.64
C PRO A 188 -10.04 -5.01 9.89
N PHE A 189 -10.30 -4.90 8.60
CA PHE A 189 -9.86 -3.76 7.88
C PHE A 189 -10.87 -2.69 8.19
N ALA A 190 -10.42 -1.73 8.94
CA ALA A 190 -11.00 -0.44 8.89
C ALA A 190 -11.33 -0.16 7.45
N HIS A 191 -12.62 -0.04 7.17
CA HIS A 191 -13.05 0.42 5.86
C HIS A 191 -12.30 1.70 5.60
N ARG A 192 -11.47 1.71 4.56
CA ARG A 192 -10.47 2.70 4.22
C ARG A 192 -10.97 4.13 4.17
N ALA A 193 -12.28 4.34 4.09
CA ALA A 193 -12.87 5.65 3.88
C ALA A 193 -13.25 6.41 5.16
N GLU A 194 -13.15 5.81 6.35
CA GLU A 194 -13.92 6.30 7.49
C GLU A 194 -13.10 6.68 8.72
N PHE A 195 -11.76 6.61 8.64
CA PHE A 195 -10.98 6.68 9.86
C PHE A 195 -9.83 7.67 9.83
N SER A 196 -9.98 8.69 10.63
CA SER A 196 -8.87 9.40 11.25
C SER A 196 -8.28 8.51 12.37
N ILE A 197 -7.67 7.37 12.02
CA ILE A 197 -7.17 6.48 13.04
C ILE A 197 -5.67 6.64 13.14
N GLN A 198 -5.24 7.17 14.27
CA GLN A 198 -3.84 7.27 14.66
C GLN A 198 -3.11 5.91 14.72
N SER A 199 -3.84 4.78 14.71
CA SER A 199 -3.28 3.43 14.81
C SER A 199 -2.97 2.73 13.48
N LEU A 200 -3.37 3.29 12.31
CA LEU A 200 -3.09 2.74 10.98
C LEU A 200 -1.99 3.50 10.24
N ASN A 201 -1.07 4.06 10.97
CA ASN A 201 -0.05 4.97 10.43
C ASN A 201 1.12 4.27 9.72
N ASN A 202 1.11 2.95 9.59
CA ASN A 202 2.13 2.22 8.88
C ASN A 202 1.57 0.94 8.24
N SER A 203 2.32 0.30 7.35
CA SER A 203 1.88 -0.90 6.63
C SER A 203 2.20 -2.21 7.35
N PHE A 204 2.83 -2.19 8.52
CA PHE A 204 3.01 -3.39 9.32
C PHE A 204 1.69 -3.88 9.91
N TYR A 205 1.53 -5.20 10.02
CA TYR A 205 0.42 -5.76 10.78
C TYR A 205 0.53 -5.38 12.26
N GLN A 206 -0.61 -5.16 12.86
CA GLN A 206 -0.75 -4.79 14.26
C GLN A 206 -1.60 -5.81 15.00
N ARG A 207 -1.65 -5.69 16.32
CA ARG A 207 -2.36 -6.61 17.20
C ARG A 207 -3.81 -6.91 16.80
N HIS A 208 -4.50 -5.97 16.14
CA HIS A 208 -5.87 -6.14 15.69
C HIS A 208 -6.01 -6.94 14.38
N ASN A 209 -4.93 -7.18 13.65
CA ASN A 209 -4.99 -7.94 12.40
C ASN A 209 -5.09 -9.44 12.70
N ALA A 210 -6.21 -10.04 12.39
CA ALA A 210 -6.50 -11.45 12.57
C ALA A 210 -7.68 -11.89 11.69
N PHE A 211 -7.83 -13.18 11.48
CA PHE A 211 -9.08 -13.73 10.96
C PHE A 211 -10.12 -13.74 12.07
N ILE A 212 -11.32 -13.26 11.80
CA ILE A 212 -12.38 -13.15 12.81
C ILE A 212 -13.73 -13.67 12.29
N LYS A 213 -14.56 -14.21 13.19
CA LYS A 213 -16.00 -14.28 13.00
C LYS A 213 -16.59 -12.93 13.36
N LEU A 214 -17.10 -12.21 12.36
CA LEU A 214 -17.65 -10.88 12.54
C LEU A 214 -19.05 -10.96 13.15
N LEU A 215 -19.29 -10.11 14.15
CA LEU A 215 -20.58 -9.94 14.80
C LEU A 215 -21.00 -8.47 14.70
N GLU A 216 -22.24 -8.24 14.24
CA GLU A 216 -22.85 -6.92 14.25
C GLU A 216 -23.38 -6.57 15.63
N THR A 217 -23.68 -5.31 15.86
CA THR A 217 -24.34 -4.84 17.08
C THR A 217 -25.61 -5.66 17.34
N ASP A 218 -25.81 -6.04 18.59
CA ASP A 218 -26.95 -6.86 19.07
C ASP A 218 -26.97 -8.31 18.55
N GLN A 219 -25.97 -8.74 17.79
CA GLN A 219 -25.77 -10.15 17.49
C GLN A 219 -25.07 -10.87 18.65
N VAL A 220 -25.42 -12.10 18.82
CA VAL A 220 -24.78 -13.02 19.76
C VAL A 220 -24.14 -14.17 19.00
N TRP A 221 -23.05 -14.68 19.54
CA TRP A 221 -22.49 -15.94 19.13
C TRP A 221 -22.41 -16.89 20.29
N ASP A 222 -23.23 -17.92 20.19
CA ASP A 222 -23.33 -18.97 21.20
C ASP A 222 -22.64 -20.25 20.72
N GLU A 223 -21.88 -20.86 21.60
CA GLU A 223 -21.21 -22.13 21.40
C GLU A 223 -21.53 -23.07 22.55
N THR A 224 -21.79 -24.33 22.23
CA THR A 224 -21.91 -25.40 23.21
C THR A 224 -20.53 -25.93 23.56
N ILE A 225 -20.24 -26.01 24.84
CA ILE A 225 -19.01 -26.59 25.38
C ILE A 225 -19.33 -27.97 25.93
N ASP A 226 -18.58 -28.96 25.47
CA ASP A 226 -18.62 -30.34 25.93
C ASP A 226 -17.18 -30.83 26.12
N LEU A 227 -16.70 -30.81 27.37
CA LEU A 227 -15.37 -31.22 27.76
C LEU A 227 -15.36 -32.76 27.93
N LYS A 228 -15.25 -33.46 26.82
CA LYS A 228 -15.27 -34.93 26.83
C LYS A 228 -14.18 -35.51 27.72
N ASP A 229 -14.49 -36.56 28.48
CA ASP A 229 -13.55 -37.26 29.37
C ASP A 229 -12.92 -36.33 30.42
N PHE A 230 -13.63 -35.25 30.79
CA PHE A 230 -13.19 -34.28 31.79
C PHE A 230 -12.94 -34.95 33.15
N VAL A 231 -11.81 -34.64 33.79
CA VAL A 231 -11.41 -35.16 35.09
C VAL A 231 -11.41 -34.02 36.12
N THR A 232 -12.25 -34.19 37.17
CA THR A 232 -12.34 -33.25 38.29
C THR A 232 -11.35 -33.62 39.40
N GLY A 233 -11.11 -32.68 40.36
CA GLY A 233 -10.26 -32.94 41.53
C GLY A 233 -8.77 -33.09 41.29
N THR A 234 -8.29 -32.72 40.10
CA THR A 234 -6.86 -32.83 39.70
C THR A 234 -5.98 -31.73 40.26
N GLY A 235 -6.58 -30.66 40.81
CA GLY A 235 -5.84 -29.42 41.15
C GLY A 235 -5.53 -28.51 39.98
N GLU A 236 -5.84 -28.95 38.76
CA GLU A 236 -5.65 -28.14 37.51
C GLU A 236 -6.92 -27.37 37.17
N ASN A 237 -6.77 -26.13 36.77
CA ASN A 237 -7.88 -25.27 36.38
C ASN A 237 -8.33 -25.55 34.94
N VAL A 238 -9.63 -25.50 34.72
CA VAL A 238 -10.18 -25.30 33.37
C VAL A 238 -9.97 -23.83 32.99
N THR A 239 -9.45 -23.59 31.83
CA THR A 239 -9.07 -22.24 31.38
C THR A 239 -9.70 -21.93 30.03
N LEU A 240 -10.49 -20.86 29.95
CA LEU A 240 -10.97 -20.26 28.73
C LEU A 240 -10.00 -19.13 28.31
N LYS A 241 -9.45 -19.20 27.09
CA LYS A 241 -8.70 -18.11 26.47
C LYS A 241 -9.39 -17.70 25.19
N PHE A 242 -9.45 -16.40 24.90
CA PHE A 242 -10.10 -15.89 23.69
C PHE A 242 -9.43 -14.61 23.19
N SER A 243 -9.65 -14.29 21.90
CA SER A 243 -9.20 -13.06 21.28
C SER A 243 -10.37 -12.39 20.55
N ILE A 244 -10.61 -11.13 20.89
CA ILE A 244 -11.70 -10.30 20.38
C ILE A 244 -11.11 -9.04 19.76
N HIS A 245 -11.64 -8.64 18.61
CA HIS A 245 -11.17 -7.53 17.82
C HIS A 245 -12.31 -6.57 17.50
N GLY A 246 -12.07 -5.28 17.65
CA GLY A 246 -12.98 -4.24 17.20
C GLY A 246 -12.93 -4.08 15.66
N ASP A 247 -14.10 -3.86 15.05
CA ASP A 247 -14.23 -3.56 13.64
C ASP A 247 -15.11 -2.33 13.44
N GLY A 248 -14.51 -1.17 13.39
CA GLY A 248 -15.19 0.11 13.23
C GLY A 248 -14.71 1.18 14.22
N PRO A 249 -15.04 2.47 13.98
CA PRO A 249 -14.48 3.60 14.71
C PRO A 249 -15.08 3.83 16.10
N GLY A 250 -16.29 3.30 16.35
CA GLY A 250 -17.03 3.58 17.57
C GLY A 250 -16.55 2.77 18.77
N GLU A 251 -17.02 3.18 19.92
CA GLU A 251 -16.91 2.38 21.14
C GLU A 251 -18.02 1.35 21.21
N ARG A 252 -17.69 0.14 21.65
CA ARG A 252 -18.62 -0.94 21.89
C ARG A 252 -18.27 -1.67 23.17
N ASN A 253 -19.27 -2.00 23.97
CA ASN A 253 -19.06 -2.89 25.09
C ASN A 253 -19.18 -4.33 24.61
N VAL A 254 -18.13 -5.11 24.80
CA VAL A 254 -18.08 -6.54 24.48
C VAL A 254 -18.13 -7.34 25.75
N GLU A 255 -19.03 -8.31 25.79
CA GLU A 255 -19.20 -9.19 26.92
C GLU A 255 -18.99 -10.64 26.53
N VAL A 256 -18.39 -11.40 27.46
CA VAL A 256 -18.18 -12.84 27.32
C VAL A 256 -18.80 -13.52 28.54
N PHE A 257 -19.68 -14.49 28.31
CA PHE A 257 -20.37 -15.27 29.35
C PHE A 257 -20.10 -16.76 29.18
N MET A 258 -20.03 -17.47 30.28
CA MET A 258 -20.01 -18.93 30.29
C MET A 258 -20.86 -19.45 31.45
N ALA A 259 -21.81 -20.33 31.13
CA ALA A 259 -22.78 -20.83 32.09
C ALA A 259 -23.09 -22.32 31.86
N PRO A 260 -23.51 -23.08 32.90
CA PRO A 260 -23.96 -24.47 32.74
C PRO A 260 -25.21 -24.60 31.87
N GLU A 261 -26.10 -23.59 31.94
CA GLU A 261 -27.38 -23.57 31.22
C GLU A 261 -27.43 -22.36 30.29
N GLU A 262 -27.99 -22.52 29.09
CA GLU A 262 -28.09 -21.44 28.11
C GLU A 262 -28.91 -20.24 28.64
N SER A 263 -29.94 -20.51 29.44
CA SER A 263 -30.78 -19.50 30.06
C SER A 263 -30.02 -18.55 31.01
N GLN A 264 -28.88 -18.97 31.54
CA GLN A 264 -28.06 -18.22 32.48
C GLN A 264 -27.00 -17.33 31.79
N LEU A 265 -26.88 -17.33 30.48
CA LEU A 265 -25.88 -16.56 29.72
C LEU A 265 -26.08 -15.03 29.75
N THR A 266 -27.03 -14.56 30.57
CA THR A 266 -27.25 -13.12 30.82
C THR A 266 -27.00 -12.74 32.28
N GLU A 267 -26.76 -13.71 33.16
CA GLU A 267 -26.51 -13.49 34.58
C GLU A 267 -25.13 -12.88 34.80
N ILE A 268 -25.04 -11.87 35.68
CA ILE A 268 -23.83 -11.09 35.87
C ILE A 268 -22.68 -11.89 36.48
N ASP A 269 -22.98 -12.90 37.29
CA ASP A 269 -22.02 -13.82 37.91
C ASP A 269 -21.46 -14.84 36.93
N LYS A 270 -22.05 -14.99 35.75
CA LYS A 270 -21.59 -15.84 34.63
C LYS A 270 -20.73 -15.06 33.64
N ARG A 271 -20.57 -13.76 33.82
CA ARG A 271 -19.85 -12.88 32.92
C ARG A 271 -18.36 -12.88 33.21
N PHE A 272 -17.55 -13.35 32.24
CA PHE A 272 -16.09 -13.33 32.33
C PHE A 272 -15.46 -12.01 31.94
N LEU A 273 -16.05 -11.33 30.98
CA LEU A 273 -15.55 -10.06 30.48
C LEU A 273 -16.69 -9.08 30.25
N SER A 274 -16.48 -7.83 30.61
CA SER A 274 -17.21 -6.69 30.11
C SER A 274 -16.16 -5.58 29.86
N SER A 275 -15.96 -5.22 28.63
CA SER A 275 -14.90 -4.27 28.27
C SER A 275 -15.32 -3.41 27.08
N ASN A 276 -14.96 -2.14 27.14
CA ASN A 276 -15.12 -1.23 26.03
C ASN A 276 -13.97 -1.42 25.04
N LEU A 277 -14.33 -1.75 23.81
CA LEU A 277 -13.44 -1.73 22.66
C LEU A 277 -13.66 -0.44 21.88
N SER A 278 -12.62 0.37 21.75
CA SER A 278 -12.64 1.55 20.91
C SER A 278 -11.88 1.28 19.59
N GLY A 279 -12.45 1.71 18.48
CA GLY A 279 -11.81 1.58 17.19
C GLY A 279 -11.46 0.14 16.83
N LEU A 280 -10.24 -0.05 16.33
CA LEU A 280 -9.67 -1.35 15.96
C LEU A 280 -8.88 -2.02 17.09
N SER A 281 -9.14 -1.70 18.33
CA SER A 281 -8.45 -2.33 19.46
C SER A 281 -8.74 -3.83 19.54
N ALA A 282 -7.84 -4.58 20.17
CA ALA A 282 -8.00 -6.01 20.37
C ALA A 282 -7.74 -6.38 21.83
N ILE A 283 -8.55 -7.32 22.33
CA ILE A 283 -8.42 -7.92 23.67
C ILE A 283 -8.06 -9.38 23.49
N SER A 284 -7.00 -9.83 24.16
CA SER A 284 -6.76 -11.25 24.43
C SER A 284 -6.80 -11.45 25.93
N ASP A 285 -7.65 -12.36 26.39
CA ASP A 285 -7.86 -12.59 27.81
C ASP A 285 -7.90 -14.09 28.12
N SER A 286 -7.62 -14.42 29.39
CA SER A 286 -7.61 -15.78 29.90
C SER A 286 -8.34 -15.84 31.22
N ARG A 287 -9.35 -16.73 31.35
CA ARG A 287 -10.23 -16.84 32.48
C ARG A 287 -10.26 -18.26 33.02
N THR A 288 -10.28 -18.38 34.35
CA THR A 288 -10.55 -19.66 34.99
C THR A 288 -12.05 -19.97 34.90
N VAL A 289 -12.33 -21.17 34.41
CA VAL A 289 -13.69 -21.74 34.35
C VAL A 289 -13.90 -22.63 35.57
N VAL A 290 -14.96 -22.38 36.32
CA VAL A 290 -15.27 -23.12 37.58
C VAL A 290 -16.39 -24.13 37.31
N PRO A 291 -16.12 -25.45 37.41
CA PRO A 291 -17.15 -26.46 37.38
C PRO A 291 -18.22 -26.21 38.47
N GLY A 292 -19.46 -26.53 38.18
CA GLY A 292 -20.62 -26.22 39.02
C GLY A 292 -21.10 -24.76 38.96
N THR A 293 -20.25 -23.84 38.37
CA THR A 293 -20.59 -22.42 38.27
C THR A 293 -20.69 -21.98 36.79
N ASN A 294 -19.64 -22.19 36.01
CA ASN A 294 -19.56 -21.75 34.59
C ASN A 294 -19.86 -22.89 33.62
N ILE A 295 -19.62 -24.11 34.04
CA ILE A 295 -19.96 -25.36 33.36
C ILE A 295 -20.51 -26.32 34.40
N THR A 296 -21.21 -27.38 33.97
CA THR A 296 -21.61 -28.46 34.85
C THR A 296 -20.40 -29.17 35.44
N GLU A 297 -20.58 -29.95 36.53
CA GLU A 297 -19.50 -30.82 37.05
C GLU A 297 -19.02 -31.86 36.02
N ALA A 298 -19.87 -32.21 35.06
CA ALA A 298 -19.52 -33.09 33.95
C ALA A 298 -18.82 -32.37 32.77
N GLY A 299 -18.49 -31.08 32.89
CA GLY A 299 -17.78 -30.35 31.86
C GLY A 299 -18.64 -29.82 30.69
N LYS A 300 -19.96 -29.75 30.85
CA LYS A 300 -20.86 -29.22 29.82
C LYS A 300 -21.28 -27.80 30.16
N GLY A 301 -21.45 -26.95 29.14
CA GLY A 301 -21.86 -25.57 29.30
C GLY A 301 -22.06 -24.84 27.99
N PHE A 302 -22.30 -23.55 28.10
CA PHE A 302 -22.53 -22.64 26.98
C PHE A 302 -21.61 -21.43 27.11
N LEU A 303 -21.06 -20.98 25.97
CA LEU A 303 -20.20 -19.81 25.86
C LEU A 303 -20.87 -18.81 24.91
N ARG A 304 -21.01 -17.57 25.34
CA ARG A 304 -21.61 -16.48 24.58
C ARG A 304 -20.65 -15.31 24.41
N PHE A 305 -20.52 -14.83 23.17
CA PHE A 305 -19.94 -13.53 22.83
C PHE A 305 -21.06 -12.61 22.39
N ARG A 306 -21.13 -11.40 22.94
CA ARG A 306 -22.11 -10.40 22.52
C ARG A 306 -21.54 -8.98 22.60
N SER A 307 -22.12 -8.06 21.85
CA SER A 307 -21.89 -6.62 22.03
C SER A 307 -23.16 -5.97 22.52
N THR A 308 -23.01 -5.16 23.56
CA THR A 308 -24.04 -4.22 23.99
C THR A 308 -23.58 -2.83 23.64
N THR A 309 -24.27 -2.16 22.72
CA THR A 309 -24.00 -0.76 22.45
C THR A 309 -25.06 0.10 23.07
N THR A 310 -24.63 1.22 23.68
CA THR A 310 -25.50 2.38 23.79
C THR A 310 -25.59 3.00 22.39
N PRO A 311 -26.80 3.09 21.80
CA PRO A 311 -26.95 3.72 20.49
C PRO A 311 -26.59 5.18 20.60
N ASN A 312 -25.44 5.57 20.13
CA ASN A 312 -25.15 6.97 19.85
C ASN A 312 -25.74 7.26 18.46
N ASN A 313 -26.84 7.97 18.43
CA ASN A 313 -27.80 8.14 17.34
C ASN A 313 -27.32 8.93 16.11
N SER A 314 -26.03 9.06 15.89
CA SER A 314 -25.58 9.79 14.72
C SER A 314 -24.47 9.05 14.04
N LEU A 315 -24.75 8.23 13.15
CA LEU A 315 -23.91 7.85 12.02
C LEU A 315 -24.08 6.39 11.64
N THR A 316 -24.22 6.15 10.43
CA THR A 316 -24.27 5.01 9.55
C THR A 316 -23.14 3.96 9.72
N PHE A 317 -22.36 3.98 10.79
CA PHE A 317 -21.27 3.04 11.01
C PHE A 317 -21.68 1.96 12.00
N ARG A 318 -21.66 0.74 11.51
CA ARG A 318 -21.96 -0.45 12.31
C ARG A 318 -20.81 -0.69 13.28
N ASN A 319 -21.08 -0.58 14.56
CA ASN A 319 -20.13 -0.93 15.62
C ASN A 319 -20.04 -2.47 15.70
N ARG A 320 -19.16 -3.03 14.89
CA ARG A 320 -18.94 -4.45 14.78
C ARG A 320 -17.74 -4.88 15.61
N PHE A 321 -17.73 -6.13 16.03
CA PHE A 321 -16.56 -6.77 16.62
C PHE A 321 -16.42 -8.17 16.04
N GLY A 322 -15.26 -8.77 16.25
CA GLY A 322 -15.03 -10.13 15.80
C GLY A 322 -14.28 -10.96 16.83
N VAL A 323 -14.51 -12.26 16.79
CA VAL A 323 -13.77 -13.22 17.60
C VAL A 323 -12.82 -13.98 16.67
N SER A 324 -11.52 -13.89 16.94
CA SER A 324 -10.50 -14.60 16.16
C SER A 324 -10.49 -16.08 16.53
N TYR A 325 -10.33 -16.35 17.80
CA TYR A 325 -10.37 -17.71 18.33
C TYR A 325 -10.81 -17.72 19.79
N TYR A 326 -11.20 -18.90 20.26
CA TYR A 326 -11.16 -19.24 21.67
C TYR A 326 -10.56 -20.65 21.86
N THR A 327 -10.02 -20.87 23.06
CA THR A 327 -9.55 -22.18 23.50
C THR A 327 -10.11 -22.51 24.86
N VAL A 328 -10.45 -23.77 25.10
CA VAL A 328 -10.74 -24.31 26.45
C VAL A 328 -9.73 -25.39 26.77
N SER A 329 -8.87 -25.11 27.75
CA SER A 329 -7.88 -26.09 28.25
C SER A 329 -8.38 -26.70 29.55
N PHE A 330 -8.32 -28.01 29.67
CA PHE A 330 -8.89 -28.75 30.81
C PHE A 330 -8.15 -30.07 31.02
N PRO A 331 -8.16 -30.62 32.26
CA PRO A 331 -7.68 -31.96 32.52
C PRO A 331 -8.61 -33.01 31.91
N GLN A 332 -8.04 -33.89 31.09
CA GLN A 332 -8.75 -34.98 30.42
C GLN A 332 -8.11 -36.31 30.72
N SER A 333 -8.93 -37.37 30.79
CA SER A 333 -8.46 -38.73 31.01
C SER A 333 -7.58 -39.25 29.87
N LEU A 334 -6.71 -40.22 30.18
CA LEU A 334 -5.81 -40.83 29.22
C LEU A 334 -6.52 -41.91 28.42
N SER A 335 -7.62 -41.64 27.78
CA SER A 335 -8.39 -42.60 26.96
C SER A 335 -8.18 -42.35 25.46
N PHE A 336 -7.98 -43.44 24.72
CA PHE A 336 -7.87 -43.41 23.24
C PHE A 336 -9.15 -43.96 22.57
N SER A 337 -10.25 -44.05 23.28
CA SER A 337 -11.52 -44.56 22.77
C SER A 337 -12.02 -43.71 21.57
N GLU A 338 -12.54 -44.40 20.55
CA GLU A 338 -13.18 -43.76 19.36
C GLU A 338 -12.31 -42.78 18.58
N GLN A 339 -10.98 -42.88 18.75
CA GLN A 339 -10.02 -41.96 18.09
C GLN A 339 -9.15 -42.73 17.09
N SER A 340 -8.80 -42.09 15.99
CA SER A 340 -7.76 -42.59 15.10
C SER A 340 -6.40 -41.95 15.36
N SER A 341 -6.39 -40.79 16.01
CA SER A 341 -5.18 -40.04 16.34
C SER A 341 -5.48 -39.05 17.48
N LYS A 342 -4.63 -39.02 18.51
CA LYS A 342 -4.80 -38.14 19.68
C LYS A 342 -3.45 -37.73 20.26
N LYS A 343 -3.36 -36.45 20.65
CA LYS A 343 -2.23 -35.86 21.36
C LYS A 343 -2.55 -35.82 22.86
N TYR A 344 -1.56 -36.14 23.67
CA TYR A 344 -1.60 -36.00 25.12
C TYR A 344 -0.50 -35.03 25.53
N TYR A 345 -0.92 -33.91 26.15
CA TYR A 345 0.01 -32.88 26.58
C TYR A 345 0.11 -32.87 28.11
N PHE A 346 1.32 -33.07 28.61
CA PHE A 346 1.64 -33.03 30.04
C PHE A 346 2.52 -31.83 30.34
N LYS A 347 2.12 -31.04 31.33
CA LYS A 347 2.84 -29.82 31.69
C LYS A 347 4.32 -30.12 32.04
N ALA A 348 5.16 -29.12 31.88
CA ALA A 348 6.54 -29.19 32.33
C ALA A 348 6.62 -29.56 33.83
N LYS A 349 7.53 -30.44 34.14
CA LYS A 349 7.87 -30.87 35.51
C LYS A 349 9.39 -30.92 35.63
N GLY A 350 9.90 -31.14 36.85
CA GLY A 350 11.32 -31.45 37.08
C GLY A 350 11.80 -32.74 36.34
N THR A 351 13.08 -33.02 36.34
CA THR A 351 13.62 -34.26 35.83
C THR A 351 13.11 -35.47 36.63
N GLY A 352 12.95 -36.58 35.99
CA GLY A 352 12.52 -37.83 36.59
C GLY A 352 11.74 -38.74 35.63
N LYS A 353 11.01 -39.66 36.16
CA LYS A 353 10.20 -40.59 35.36
C LYS A 353 8.72 -40.34 35.65
N SER A 354 7.89 -40.37 34.61
CA SER A 354 6.44 -40.42 34.74
C SER A 354 5.94 -41.78 34.29
N LYS A 355 5.10 -42.38 35.14
CA LYS A 355 4.29 -43.55 34.76
C LYS A 355 2.91 -43.09 34.30
N LEU A 356 2.43 -43.60 33.17
CA LEU A 356 1.13 -43.28 32.66
C LEU A 356 0.46 -44.55 32.10
N ARG A 357 -0.88 -44.56 32.15
CA ARG A 357 -1.67 -45.64 31.59
C ARG A 357 -2.64 -45.03 30.59
N ILE A 358 -2.49 -45.41 29.32
CA ILE A 358 -3.41 -45.07 28.23
C ILE A 358 -4.43 -46.23 28.13
N THR A 359 -5.71 -45.89 28.19
CA THR A 359 -6.80 -46.87 28.13
C THR A 359 -7.41 -46.93 26.72
N SER A 360 -8.14 -48.00 26.44
CA SER A 360 -8.82 -48.17 25.14
C SER A 360 -7.88 -48.21 23.93
N ILE A 361 -6.68 -48.77 24.12
CA ILE A 361 -5.64 -48.86 23.08
C ILE A 361 -5.55 -50.29 22.57
N SER A 362 -5.23 -50.48 21.32
CA SER A 362 -5.09 -51.75 20.61
C SER A 362 -3.65 -52.08 20.28
N SER A 363 -3.35 -53.37 20.00
CA SER A 363 -1.99 -53.80 19.70
C SER A 363 -1.38 -53.24 18.41
N GLY A 364 -2.23 -52.70 17.50
CA GLY A 364 -1.77 -52.05 16.26
C GLY A 364 -1.56 -50.55 16.42
N ASP A 365 -1.91 -49.96 17.55
CA ASP A 365 -1.75 -48.54 17.81
C ASP A 365 -0.28 -48.25 18.19
N LYS A 366 0.21 -47.08 17.73
CA LYS A 366 1.59 -46.62 17.97
C LYS A 366 1.57 -45.37 18.85
N VAL A 367 2.55 -45.28 19.74
CA VAL A 367 2.74 -44.09 20.59
C VAL A 367 4.07 -43.45 20.25
N TYR A 368 4.04 -42.19 19.90
CA TYR A 368 5.24 -41.37 19.63
C TYR A 368 5.36 -40.27 20.70
N ASP A 369 6.56 -40.15 21.28
CA ASP A 369 6.94 -38.92 21.99
C ASP A 369 7.33 -37.88 20.92
N ILE A 370 6.56 -36.83 20.82
CA ILE A 370 6.72 -35.72 19.90
C ILE A 370 7.10 -34.42 20.60
N SER A 371 7.66 -34.51 21.82
CA SER A 371 8.14 -33.33 22.56
C SER A 371 9.23 -32.59 21.78
N ASP A 372 10.08 -33.32 21.04
CA ASP A 372 10.84 -32.79 19.91
C ASP A 372 10.18 -33.22 18.59
N LYS A 373 9.50 -32.27 17.95
CA LYS A 373 8.78 -32.52 16.69
C LYS A 373 9.68 -32.84 15.51
N ASN A 374 10.97 -32.52 15.59
CA ASN A 374 11.95 -32.88 14.55
C ASN A 374 12.52 -34.30 14.73
N SER A 375 12.53 -34.79 15.97
CA SER A 375 13.08 -36.12 16.33
C SER A 375 12.11 -36.90 17.22
N PRO A 376 10.92 -37.28 16.69
CA PRO A 376 10.00 -38.13 17.43
C PRO A 376 10.63 -39.42 17.87
N VAL A 377 10.14 -39.98 18.98
CA VAL A 377 10.59 -41.30 19.50
C VAL A 377 9.40 -42.25 19.57
N LEU A 378 9.49 -43.39 18.97
CA LEU A 378 8.48 -44.46 19.08
C LEU A 378 8.61 -45.13 20.44
N LEU A 379 7.55 -45.14 21.23
CA LEU A 379 7.51 -45.74 22.56
C LEU A 379 6.84 -47.10 22.53
N THR A 380 7.48 -48.07 23.19
CA THR A 380 6.88 -49.40 23.41
C THR A 380 6.71 -49.65 24.90
N GLY A 381 5.48 -49.92 25.32
CA GLY A 381 5.13 -50.16 26.72
C GLY A 381 4.56 -51.58 26.93
N THR A 382 3.95 -51.79 28.10
CA THR A 382 3.27 -53.02 28.44
C THR A 382 1.79 -52.92 28.10
N LEU A 383 1.34 -53.67 27.08
CA LEU A 383 -0.07 -53.70 26.70
C LEU A 383 -0.77 -54.91 27.38
N SER A 384 -1.82 -54.62 28.14
CA SER A 384 -2.67 -55.65 28.80
C SER A 384 -4.10 -55.22 28.94
N GLY A 385 -5.03 -56.02 28.48
CA GLY A 385 -6.47 -55.77 28.64
C GLY A 385 -6.95 -54.44 28.04
N GLY A 386 -6.37 -53.97 26.94
CA GLY A 386 -6.70 -52.68 26.31
C GLY A 386 -6.09 -51.47 27.00
N ASN A 387 -5.18 -51.67 27.91
CA ASN A 387 -4.42 -50.62 28.60
C ASN A 387 -2.94 -50.71 28.22
N LEU A 388 -2.33 -49.59 27.90
CA LEU A 388 -0.90 -49.47 27.66
C LEU A 388 -0.24 -48.71 28.82
N ASP A 389 0.63 -49.40 29.53
CA ASP A 389 1.47 -48.83 30.60
C ASP A 389 2.81 -48.38 30.04
N LEU A 390 3.15 -47.12 30.29
CA LEU A 390 4.38 -46.49 29.87
C LEU A 390 5.11 -45.84 31.06
N GLU A 391 6.44 -45.94 31.06
CA GLU A 391 7.32 -45.16 31.92
C GLU A 391 8.24 -44.32 31.07
N VAL A 392 8.09 -43.00 31.10
CA VAL A 392 8.79 -42.04 30.21
C VAL A 392 9.68 -41.10 31.03
N ASN A 393 10.82 -40.74 30.49
CA ASN A 393 11.67 -39.74 31.10
C ASN A 393 11.14 -38.33 30.89
N ARG A 394 11.21 -37.51 31.94
CA ARG A 394 10.86 -36.08 31.90
C ARG A 394 12.14 -35.27 31.73
N VAL A 395 12.10 -34.27 30.86
CA VAL A 395 13.16 -33.26 30.72
C VAL A 395 12.73 -32.02 31.53
N ALA A 396 13.68 -31.48 32.32
CA ALA A 396 13.40 -30.29 33.11
C ALA A 396 12.85 -29.17 32.25
N ASP A 397 11.82 -28.49 32.76
CA ASP A 397 11.20 -27.30 32.18
C ASP A 397 10.62 -27.49 30.76
N LYS A 398 10.50 -28.77 30.29
CA LYS A 398 9.87 -29.06 29.02
C LYS A 398 8.57 -29.88 29.22
N PRO A 399 7.50 -29.57 28.45
CA PRO A 399 6.32 -30.42 28.43
C PRO A 399 6.66 -31.78 27.79
N LEU A 400 5.95 -32.83 28.19
CA LEU A 400 5.91 -34.09 27.49
C LEU A 400 4.70 -34.09 26.58
N VAL A 401 4.89 -34.39 25.29
CA VAL A 401 3.80 -34.46 24.30
C VAL A 401 3.83 -35.82 23.64
N LEU A 402 2.79 -36.65 23.87
CA LEU A 402 2.64 -37.93 23.20
C LEU A 402 1.60 -37.86 22.09
N GLN A 403 1.87 -38.51 20.98
CA GLN A 403 0.94 -38.78 19.89
C GLN A 403 0.62 -40.26 19.82
N VAL A 404 -0.63 -40.60 20.13
CA VAL A 404 -1.17 -41.95 19.91
C VAL A 404 -1.86 -41.96 18.55
N VAL A 405 -1.60 -42.99 17.77
CA VAL A 405 -2.16 -43.14 16.42
C VAL A 405 -2.48 -44.57 16.11
N SER A 406 -3.69 -44.85 15.62
CA SER A 406 -4.08 -46.12 15.07
C SER A 406 -3.50 -46.33 13.66
N SER A 407 -3.54 -47.53 13.14
CA SER A 407 -3.13 -47.79 11.74
C SER A 407 -3.91 -46.95 10.71
N SER A 408 -5.19 -46.70 10.98
CA SER A 408 -6.04 -45.81 10.14
C SER A 408 -5.77 -44.33 10.36
N GLY A 409 -5.15 -43.95 11.48
CA GLY A 409 -4.80 -42.57 11.81
C GLY A 409 -3.47 -42.13 11.19
N ILE A 410 -2.65 -43.08 10.66
CA ILE A 410 -1.47 -42.75 9.88
C ILE A 410 -1.92 -42.43 8.44
N THR A 411 -2.00 -41.16 8.11
CA THR A 411 -2.55 -40.69 6.86
C THR A 411 -1.52 -40.61 5.74
N GLU A 412 -1.95 -40.73 4.49
CA GLU A 412 -1.13 -40.44 3.32
C GLU A 412 -1.44 -39.00 2.83
N PRO A 413 -0.42 -38.17 2.52
CA PRO A 413 -0.68 -36.90 1.86
C PRO A 413 -1.38 -37.11 0.52
N ALA A 414 -2.31 -36.24 0.16
CA ALA A 414 -3.01 -36.31 -1.12
C ALA A 414 -2.03 -36.20 -2.30
N ALA A 415 -2.33 -36.86 -3.42
CA ALA A 415 -1.42 -36.85 -4.58
C ALA A 415 -1.10 -35.44 -5.11
N GLY A 416 -2.04 -34.50 -4.97
CA GLY A 416 -1.88 -33.11 -5.44
C GLY A 416 -0.96 -32.22 -4.60
N VAL A 417 -0.45 -32.69 -3.45
CA VAL A 417 0.43 -31.88 -2.59
C VAL A 417 1.92 -32.23 -2.73
N PHE A 418 2.28 -33.06 -3.73
CA PHE A 418 3.67 -33.39 -4.06
C PHE A 418 4.16 -32.50 -5.20
N TYR A 419 5.21 -31.74 -4.97
CA TYR A 419 5.78 -30.79 -5.92
C TYR A 419 7.25 -31.09 -6.14
N ASP A 420 7.68 -31.21 -7.40
CA ASP A 420 9.07 -31.28 -7.75
C ASP A 420 9.68 -29.90 -7.55
N VAL A 421 10.62 -29.78 -6.64
CA VAL A 421 11.26 -28.51 -6.31
C VAL A 421 12.29 -28.18 -7.39
N LYS A 422 12.16 -26.99 -7.91
CA LYS A 422 13.12 -26.42 -8.85
C LYS A 422 13.61 -25.11 -8.28
N PHE A 423 14.88 -25.07 -7.90
CA PHE A 423 15.55 -23.82 -7.53
C PHE A 423 15.97 -23.07 -8.80
N ASP A 424 14.97 -22.68 -9.59
CA ASP A 424 15.17 -22.19 -10.94
C ASP A 424 15.38 -20.68 -10.95
N LEU A 425 16.35 -20.25 -11.77
CA LEU A 425 16.38 -18.92 -12.34
C LEU A 425 15.63 -18.96 -13.68
N LEU A 426 14.73 -18.02 -13.91
CA LEU A 426 13.99 -17.93 -15.18
C LEU A 426 14.86 -17.34 -16.28
N TYR A 427 15.79 -16.47 -15.90
CA TYR A 427 16.81 -15.87 -16.76
C TYR A 427 17.98 -15.39 -15.91
N SER A 428 19.16 -15.48 -16.46
CA SER A 428 20.36 -14.89 -15.91
C SER A 428 21.18 -14.28 -17.05
N PHE A 429 21.62 -13.08 -16.87
CA PHE A 429 22.50 -12.39 -17.83
C PHE A 429 23.78 -13.19 -18.17
N LYS A 430 24.31 -13.97 -17.21
CA LYS A 430 25.52 -14.79 -17.41
C LYS A 430 25.32 -16.03 -18.28
N THR A 431 24.16 -16.64 -18.18
CA THR A 431 23.92 -18.00 -18.69
C THR A 431 22.74 -18.07 -19.64
N GLY A 432 22.04 -16.97 -19.85
CA GLY A 432 20.86 -16.90 -20.71
C GLY A 432 19.60 -17.47 -20.07
N ASP A 433 18.79 -18.14 -20.89
CA ASP A 433 17.47 -18.68 -20.48
C ASP A 433 17.60 -19.79 -19.42
N LYS A 434 16.50 -20.05 -18.78
CA LYS A 434 16.20 -20.95 -17.67
C LYS A 434 17.30 -21.91 -17.21
N ILE A 435 17.71 -21.77 -15.96
CA ILE A 435 18.72 -22.60 -15.32
C ILE A 435 18.07 -23.30 -14.13
N ASP A 436 18.20 -24.62 -14.13
CA ASP A 436 17.67 -25.48 -13.07
C ASP A 436 18.69 -25.66 -11.93
N ASN A 437 18.21 -25.62 -10.69
CA ASN A 437 18.96 -25.89 -9.47
C ASN A 437 20.27 -25.14 -9.28
N VAL A 438 20.21 -23.81 -9.46
CA VAL A 438 21.37 -22.93 -9.26
C VAL A 438 21.18 -22.06 -8.04
N LYS A 439 22.21 -22.01 -7.22
CA LYS A 439 22.34 -21.02 -6.16
C LYS A 439 22.60 -19.66 -6.80
N PRO A 440 21.74 -18.65 -6.59
CA PRO A 440 22.05 -17.31 -7.08
C PRO A 440 23.26 -16.75 -6.33
N GLU A 441 24.31 -16.36 -7.07
CA GLU A 441 25.51 -15.79 -6.47
C GLU A 441 25.38 -14.26 -6.42
N PRO A 442 25.35 -13.63 -5.23
CA PRO A 442 25.13 -12.20 -5.07
C PRO A 442 26.06 -11.29 -5.88
N ALA A 443 27.33 -11.69 -6.03
CA ALA A 443 28.34 -10.92 -6.76
C ALA A 443 28.03 -10.72 -8.25
N ASP A 444 27.14 -11.52 -8.79
CA ASP A 444 26.90 -11.62 -10.21
C ASP A 444 25.83 -10.68 -10.72
N TYR A 445 24.95 -10.19 -9.85
CA TYR A 445 23.73 -9.52 -10.24
C TYR A 445 23.56 -8.19 -9.51
N ASP A 446 23.04 -7.19 -10.22
CA ASP A 446 22.73 -5.84 -9.68
C ASP A 446 21.32 -5.37 -10.07
N TYR A 447 20.57 -6.22 -10.81
CA TYR A 447 19.19 -5.95 -11.20
C TYR A 447 18.32 -7.20 -10.99
N LEU A 448 17.46 -7.17 -9.99
CA LEU A 448 16.66 -8.32 -9.57
C LEU A 448 15.22 -8.15 -10.09
N VAL A 449 14.79 -9.05 -10.96
CA VAL A 449 13.39 -9.12 -11.43
C VAL A 449 12.68 -10.27 -10.76
N ILE A 450 11.67 -9.95 -9.97
CA ILE A 450 10.85 -10.91 -9.23
C ILE A 450 9.49 -11.01 -9.92
N THR A 451 9.10 -12.20 -10.32
CA THR A 451 7.85 -12.47 -11.02
C THR A 451 7.20 -13.76 -10.49
N HIS A 452 6.11 -14.22 -11.07
CA HIS A 452 5.46 -15.48 -10.73
C HIS A 452 5.48 -16.47 -11.90
N ASN A 453 5.23 -17.76 -11.61
CA ASN A 453 5.24 -18.85 -12.59
C ASN A 453 3.84 -19.23 -13.10
N ALA A 454 2.81 -18.44 -12.85
CA ALA A 454 1.46 -18.74 -13.32
C ALA A 454 1.42 -18.86 -14.84
N THR A 455 0.60 -19.80 -15.33
CA THR A 455 0.34 -20.06 -16.75
C THR A 455 -1.08 -19.61 -17.11
N GLY A 456 -1.38 -19.50 -18.42
CA GLY A 456 -2.70 -19.14 -18.90
C GLY A 456 -2.93 -17.62 -18.91
N ALA A 457 -4.14 -17.18 -18.53
CA ALA A 457 -4.56 -15.79 -18.69
C ALA A 457 -3.77 -14.76 -17.84
N LYS A 458 -3.12 -15.21 -16.76
CA LYS A 458 -2.30 -14.37 -15.88
C LYS A 458 -0.80 -14.65 -16.06
N GLN A 459 -0.30 -14.64 -17.28
CA GLN A 459 1.10 -14.96 -17.57
C GLN A 459 1.90 -13.68 -17.84
N VAL A 460 2.94 -13.43 -17.03
CA VAL A 460 3.82 -12.24 -17.13
C VAL A 460 5.30 -12.59 -17.24
N ARG A 461 5.65 -13.87 -17.17
CA ARG A 461 7.02 -14.37 -17.07
C ARG A 461 7.88 -14.01 -18.28
N GLU A 462 7.38 -14.23 -19.49
CA GLU A 462 8.12 -13.93 -20.73
C GLU A 462 8.36 -12.43 -20.86
N GLY A 463 7.37 -11.59 -20.53
CA GLY A 463 7.54 -10.14 -20.49
C GLY A 463 8.62 -9.70 -19.48
N ALA A 464 8.67 -10.33 -18.31
CA ALA A 464 9.70 -10.06 -17.29
C ALA A 464 11.12 -10.44 -17.78
N VAL A 465 11.24 -11.56 -18.52
CA VAL A 465 12.52 -11.98 -19.12
C VAL A 465 12.96 -11.02 -20.22
N GLU A 466 12.07 -10.61 -21.12
CA GLU A 466 12.39 -9.64 -22.17
C GLU A 466 12.79 -8.27 -21.58
N PHE A 467 12.14 -7.84 -20.50
CA PHE A 467 12.52 -6.63 -19.78
C PHE A 467 13.95 -6.74 -19.20
N ALA A 468 14.28 -7.87 -18.58
CA ALA A 468 15.61 -8.13 -18.06
C ALA A 468 16.67 -8.16 -19.16
N LYS A 469 16.38 -8.79 -20.30
CA LYS A 469 17.28 -8.81 -21.47
C LYS A 469 17.58 -7.40 -21.96
N TYR A 470 16.56 -6.54 -22.05
CA TYR A 470 16.78 -5.13 -22.42
C TYR A 470 17.72 -4.43 -21.42
N ARG A 471 17.51 -4.60 -20.11
CA ARG A 471 18.35 -3.99 -19.08
C ARG A 471 19.82 -4.47 -19.14
N ALA A 472 20.09 -5.64 -19.71
CA ALA A 472 21.45 -6.13 -19.94
C ALA A 472 22.15 -5.48 -21.14
N THR A 473 21.42 -4.82 -22.03
CA THR A 473 22.01 -4.17 -23.21
C THR A 473 22.69 -2.84 -22.84
N PRO A 474 23.61 -2.31 -23.67
CA PRO A 474 24.15 -0.97 -23.51
C PRO A 474 23.06 0.11 -23.46
N ASP A 475 22.04 -0.03 -24.28
CA ASP A 475 20.89 0.85 -24.35
C ASP A 475 20.04 0.83 -23.07
N GLY A 476 19.93 -0.35 -22.44
CA GLY A 476 19.21 -0.57 -21.19
C GLY A 476 20.04 -0.27 -19.93
N GLY A 477 21.30 0.12 -20.06
CA GLY A 477 22.17 0.55 -18.96
C GLY A 477 23.21 -0.45 -18.47
N GLU A 478 23.43 -1.55 -19.21
CA GLU A 478 24.45 -2.58 -18.93
C GLU A 478 24.36 -3.20 -17.52
N TYR A 479 23.14 -3.43 -17.06
CA TYR A 479 22.90 -4.12 -15.80
C TYR A 479 23.20 -5.62 -15.92
N ASN A 480 23.38 -6.26 -14.78
CA ASN A 480 23.50 -7.72 -14.67
C ASN A 480 22.19 -8.31 -14.10
N PRO A 481 21.16 -8.52 -14.94
CA PRO A 481 19.86 -8.91 -14.42
C PRO A 481 19.76 -10.40 -14.08
N LEU A 482 18.93 -10.68 -13.07
CA LEU A 482 18.44 -11.98 -12.67
C LEU A 482 16.92 -11.96 -12.66
N VAL A 483 16.27 -12.95 -13.29
CA VAL A 483 14.81 -13.15 -13.18
C VAL A 483 14.53 -14.42 -12.38
N ILE A 484 13.76 -14.28 -11.30
CA ILE A 484 13.41 -15.37 -10.40
C ILE A 484 11.90 -15.34 -10.08
N SER A 485 11.31 -16.52 -9.90
CA SER A 485 9.91 -16.61 -9.51
C SER A 485 9.71 -16.54 -7.99
N THR A 486 8.55 -16.02 -7.57
CA THR A 486 8.13 -16.05 -6.17
C THR A 486 8.13 -17.48 -5.61
N ARG A 487 7.74 -18.48 -6.41
CA ARG A 487 7.79 -19.89 -5.97
C ARG A 487 9.21 -20.33 -5.65
N SER A 488 10.17 -20.02 -6.51
CA SER A 488 11.59 -20.34 -6.27
C SER A 488 12.14 -19.59 -5.05
N ILE A 489 11.69 -18.35 -4.85
CA ILE A 489 12.04 -17.55 -3.65
C ILE A 489 11.47 -18.20 -2.39
N TYR A 490 10.20 -18.64 -2.37
CA TYR A 490 9.59 -19.29 -1.21
C TYR A 490 10.33 -20.58 -0.85
N ASP A 491 10.64 -21.41 -1.86
CA ASP A 491 11.32 -22.69 -1.65
C ASP A 491 12.73 -22.52 -1.09
N GLN A 492 13.45 -21.46 -1.50
CA GLN A 492 14.82 -21.21 -1.06
C GLN A 492 14.89 -20.37 0.22
N PHE A 493 14.13 -19.28 0.29
CA PHE A 493 14.34 -18.24 1.31
C PHE A 493 13.29 -18.21 2.41
N ASN A 494 12.25 -19.05 2.33
CA ASN A 494 11.22 -19.17 3.37
C ASN A 494 10.72 -20.61 3.54
N TYR A 495 11.64 -21.58 3.37
CA TYR A 495 11.37 -22.98 3.64
C TYR A 495 10.14 -23.55 2.92
N GLY A 496 9.82 -23.06 1.72
CA GLY A 496 8.69 -23.48 0.91
C GLY A 496 7.34 -22.85 1.28
N GLU A 497 7.29 -22.09 2.36
CA GLU A 497 6.07 -21.43 2.83
C GLU A 497 5.91 -20.07 2.14
N PRO A 498 4.79 -19.80 1.42
CA PRO A 498 4.54 -18.50 0.81
C PRO A 498 4.47 -17.38 1.87
N SER A 499 5.22 -16.31 1.65
CA SER A 499 5.18 -15.10 2.49
C SER A 499 5.94 -13.95 1.84
N PRO A 500 5.51 -12.68 1.99
CA PRO A 500 6.31 -11.51 1.61
C PRO A 500 7.70 -11.47 2.27
N VAL A 501 7.84 -12.04 3.46
CA VAL A 501 9.11 -12.15 4.20
C VAL A 501 10.20 -12.85 3.36
N ALA A 502 9.81 -13.80 2.51
CA ALA A 502 10.74 -14.50 1.62
C ALA A 502 11.45 -13.55 0.65
N ILE A 503 10.72 -12.57 0.10
CA ILE A 503 11.27 -11.56 -0.83
C ILE A 503 12.33 -10.72 -0.10
N GLY A 504 12.03 -10.24 1.10
CA GLY A 504 12.99 -9.49 1.91
C GLY A 504 14.26 -10.29 2.22
N ARG A 505 14.11 -11.56 2.57
CA ARG A 505 15.26 -12.46 2.83
C ARG A 505 16.09 -12.74 1.57
N PHE A 506 15.45 -12.94 0.43
CA PHE A 506 16.11 -13.06 -0.86
C PHE A 506 16.91 -11.81 -1.20
N VAL A 507 16.29 -10.63 -1.13
CA VAL A 507 16.98 -9.37 -1.42
C VAL A 507 18.13 -9.14 -0.42
N ASN A 508 17.90 -9.41 0.87
CA ASN A 508 18.96 -9.32 1.89
C ASN A 508 20.16 -10.23 1.57
N TYR A 509 19.89 -11.45 1.07
CA TYR A 509 20.92 -12.36 0.59
C TYR A 509 21.71 -11.78 -0.59
N MET A 510 21.03 -11.14 -1.54
CA MET A 510 21.63 -10.60 -2.76
C MET A 510 22.46 -9.32 -2.51
N ILE A 511 22.20 -8.56 -1.46
CA ILE A 511 22.93 -7.32 -1.11
C ILE A 511 24.10 -7.52 -0.16
N GLN A 512 24.68 -8.71 -0.11
CA GLN A 512 25.81 -9.00 0.80
C GLN A 512 26.93 -7.97 0.70
N SER A 513 27.51 -7.63 1.86
CA SER A 513 28.55 -6.59 1.97
C SER A 513 29.78 -6.88 1.09
N GLY A 514 30.26 -5.88 0.38
CA GLY A 514 31.45 -5.96 -0.48
C GLY A 514 31.17 -6.11 -1.98
N ILE A 515 29.92 -6.23 -2.38
CA ILE A 515 29.48 -6.33 -3.75
C ILE A 515 28.89 -5.00 -4.23
N LYS A 516 28.82 -4.77 -5.53
CA LYS A 516 28.33 -3.54 -6.19
C LYS A 516 27.19 -2.87 -5.42
N THR A 517 27.32 -1.60 -5.14
CA THR A 517 26.60 -0.85 -4.14
C THR A 517 25.13 -0.51 -4.45
N THR A 518 24.60 -0.91 -5.62
CA THR A 518 23.23 -0.50 -6.01
C THR A 518 22.54 -1.64 -6.72
N HIS A 519 21.72 -2.36 -5.98
CA HIS A 519 20.79 -3.31 -6.57
C HIS A 519 19.47 -2.58 -6.88
N ASN A 520 18.82 -2.94 -8.00
CA ASN A 520 17.46 -2.53 -8.31
C ASN A 520 16.54 -3.75 -8.21
N VAL A 521 15.38 -3.60 -7.62
CA VAL A 521 14.37 -4.64 -7.50
C VAL A 521 13.15 -4.25 -8.30
N LEU A 522 12.84 -5.00 -9.35
CA LEU A 522 11.66 -4.85 -10.16
C LEU A 522 10.69 -6.00 -9.89
N LEU A 523 9.48 -5.67 -9.40
CA LEU A 523 8.38 -6.60 -9.23
C LEU A 523 7.54 -6.61 -10.51
N VAL A 524 7.39 -7.77 -11.14
CA VAL A 524 6.59 -7.91 -12.37
C VAL A 524 5.44 -8.86 -12.11
N GLY A 525 4.24 -8.31 -12.05
CA GLY A 525 3.00 -9.01 -11.75
C GLY A 525 2.10 -8.23 -10.80
N HIS A 526 0.84 -8.59 -10.82
CA HIS A 526 -0.15 -8.06 -9.89
C HIS A 526 0.22 -8.49 -8.46
N GLY A 527 -0.08 -7.65 -7.49
CA GLY A 527 0.13 -7.94 -6.07
C GLY A 527 -1.19 -7.94 -5.33
N VAL A 528 -1.31 -8.81 -4.32
CA VAL A 528 -2.47 -8.84 -3.43
C VAL A 528 -2.04 -8.39 -2.04
N GLY A 529 -2.67 -7.33 -1.55
CA GLY A 529 -2.41 -6.77 -0.22
C GLY A 529 -3.48 -7.12 0.81
N ARG A 530 -4.62 -7.69 0.38
CA ARG A 530 -5.70 -8.08 1.29
C ARG A 530 -5.60 -9.55 1.64
N ILE A 531 -5.56 -9.84 2.92
CA ILE A 531 -5.38 -11.21 3.46
C ILE A 531 -6.46 -12.18 2.93
N ASP A 532 -7.71 -11.75 2.80
CA ASP A 532 -8.81 -12.56 2.27
C ASP A 532 -8.62 -13.03 0.82
N ASN A 533 -7.75 -12.38 0.07
CA ASN A 533 -7.45 -12.71 -1.32
C ASN A 533 -6.09 -13.39 -1.49
N ILE A 534 -5.15 -13.15 -0.59
CA ILE A 534 -3.79 -13.71 -0.63
C ILE A 534 -3.85 -15.23 -0.76
N ILE A 535 -4.68 -15.90 0.06
CA ILE A 535 -4.79 -17.36 0.07
C ILE A 535 -5.33 -17.92 -1.26
N LYS A 536 -6.17 -17.16 -1.96
CA LYS A 536 -6.78 -17.62 -3.22
C LYS A 536 -5.88 -17.41 -4.44
N GLU A 537 -5.06 -16.37 -4.43
CA GLU A 537 -4.37 -15.87 -5.63
C GLU A 537 -2.84 -15.96 -5.58
N ILE A 538 -2.26 -16.35 -4.46
CA ILE A 538 -0.80 -16.45 -4.26
C ILE A 538 -0.03 -17.12 -5.42
N PRO A 539 -0.54 -18.18 -6.08
CA PRO A 539 0.22 -18.81 -7.17
C PRO A 539 0.39 -17.93 -8.40
N SER A 540 -0.44 -16.88 -8.54
CA SER A 540 -0.45 -16.00 -9.71
C SER A 540 -0.05 -14.56 -9.41
N ASP A 541 0.51 -14.30 -8.21
CA ASP A 541 0.80 -12.95 -7.76
C ASP A 541 2.24 -12.79 -7.24
N VAL A 542 2.71 -11.54 -7.29
CA VAL A 542 3.92 -11.11 -6.60
C VAL A 542 3.47 -10.31 -5.36
N PRO A 543 3.51 -10.90 -4.15
CA PRO A 543 2.91 -10.30 -2.97
C PRO A 543 3.54 -8.95 -2.63
N THR A 544 2.74 -8.10 -1.99
CA THR A 544 3.21 -6.89 -1.31
C THR A 544 3.28 -7.14 0.19
N PHE A 545 3.91 -6.24 0.94
CA PHE A 545 4.04 -6.37 2.40
C PHE A 545 2.92 -5.61 3.11
N GLY A 546 2.28 -6.26 4.08
CA GLY A 546 1.39 -5.62 5.04
C GLY A 546 0.07 -5.10 4.49
N ASP A 547 -0.61 -4.29 5.31
CA ASP A 547 -1.84 -3.60 4.97
C ASP A 547 -1.93 -2.24 5.69
N PRO A 548 -2.05 -1.15 4.95
CA PRO A 548 -2.09 -1.05 3.48
C PRO A 548 -0.84 -1.62 2.80
N GLY A 549 -1.00 -2.14 1.58
CA GLY A 549 0.11 -2.74 0.84
C GLY A 549 1.28 -1.77 0.63
N SER A 550 2.51 -2.27 0.83
CA SER A 550 3.76 -1.51 0.71
C SER A 550 4.86 -2.34 0.07
N ASP A 551 5.22 -2.04 -1.16
CA ASP A 551 6.38 -2.68 -1.78
C ASP A 551 7.70 -2.20 -1.15
N VAL A 552 7.72 -0.99 -0.60
CA VAL A 552 8.87 -0.42 0.12
C VAL A 552 9.32 -1.34 1.28
N LEU A 553 8.36 -1.89 2.03
CA LEU A 553 8.66 -2.76 3.16
C LEU A 553 9.23 -4.13 2.78
N LEU A 554 9.07 -4.56 1.54
CA LEU A 554 9.72 -5.79 1.05
C LEU A 554 11.24 -5.70 1.08
N VAL A 555 11.77 -4.49 1.02
CA VAL A 555 13.22 -4.22 0.97
C VAL A 555 13.70 -3.28 2.08
N SER A 556 12.90 -3.09 3.13
CA SER A 556 13.25 -2.26 4.29
C SER A 556 13.83 -3.10 5.42
N GLY A 557 14.71 -2.51 6.23
CA GLY A 557 15.29 -3.15 7.41
C GLY A 557 16.20 -4.34 7.12
N LEU A 558 16.81 -4.41 5.95
CA LEU A 558 17.66 -5.52 5.55
C LEU A 558 18.98 -5.50 6.32
N SER A 559 19.33 -6.63 6.98
CA SER A 559 20.44 -6.70 7.89
C SER A 559 21.82 -6.54 7.22
N ASN A 560 21.92 -6.81 5.94
CA ASN A 560 23.15 -6.62 5.16
C ASN A 560 23.35 -5.17 4.66
N ASP A 561 22.37 -4.29 4.86
CA ASP A 561 22.53 -2.86 4.64
C ASP A 561 23.09 -2.18 5.90
N PRO A 562 24.30 -1.61 5.85
CA PRO A 562 24.89 -0.93 7.02
C PRO A 562 24.11 0.30 7.47
N ALA A 563 23.28 0.87 6.59
CA ALA A 563 22.38 1.99 6.88
C ALA A 563 20.94 1.53 7.13
N SER A 564 20.73 0.24 7.44
CA SER A 564 19.43 -0.39 7.60
C SER A 564 18.54 0.35 8.60
N ASN A 565 17.35 0.68 8.15
CA ASN A 565 16.25 1.18 8.97
C ASN A 565 14.99 0.44 8.54
N ILE A 566 14.26 -0.09 9.50
CA ILE A 566 13.09 -0.94 9.27
C ILE A 566 11.94 -0.23 8.54
N ASP A 567 11.93 1.11 8.54
CA ASP A 567 10.92 1.93 7.88
C ASP A 567 11.40 2.55 6.55
N VAL A 568 12.63 2.21 6.11
CA VAL A 568 13.26 2.81 4.93
C VAL A 568 13.76 1.73 3.98
N PRO A 569 13.49 1.84 2.66
CA PRO A 569 14.00 0.86 1.70
C PRO A 569 15.53 0.91 1.66
N SER A 570 16.16 -0.25 1.75
CA SER A 570 17.61 -0.42 1.63
C SER A 570 18.09 -0.28 0.19
N VAL A 571 17.25 -0.68 -0.76
CA VAL A 571 17.52 -0.65 -2.21
C VAL A 571 16.30 -0.10 -2.98
N PRO A 572 16.52 0.44 -4.20
CA PRO A 572 15.45 0.85 -5.12
C PRO A 572 14.49 -0.29 -5.43
N ILE A 573 13.18 -0.02 -5.35
CA ILE A 573 12.14 -0.97 -5.68
C ILE A 573 11.02 -0.33 -6.48
N GLY A 574 10.54 -1.02 -7.53
CA GLY A 574 9.40 -0.61 -8.32
C GLY A 574 8.55 -1.78 -8.80
N ARG A 575 7.32 -1.52 -9.22
CA ARG A 575 6.38 -2.55 -9.67
C ARG A 575 5.79 -2.25 -11.04
N ILE A 576 5.77 -3.27 -11.90
CA ILE A 576 4.91 -3.33 -13.08
C ILE A 576 3.72 -4.22 -12.69
N SER A 577 2.60 -3.59 -12.26
CA SER A 577 1.38 -4.31 -11.87
C SER A 577 0.61 -4.75 -13.13
N ALA A 578 1.05 -5.85 -13.74
CA ALA A 578 0.54 -6.41 -14.96
C ALA A 578 -0.07 -7.80 -14.74
N PHE A 579 -1.05 -8.16 -15.58
CA PHE A 579 -1.70 -9.47 -15.61
C PHE A 579 -1.24 -10.32 -16.80
N THR A 580 -0.69 -9.71 -17.87
CA THR A 580 -0.30 -10.41 -19.08
C THR A 580 1.09 -9.99 -19.56
N ASN A 581 1.77 -10.88 -20.31
CA ASN A 581 3.02 -10.58 -20.98
C ASN A 581 2.93 -9.34 -21.85
N GLN A 582 1.83 -9.16 -22.60
CA GLN A 582 1.64 -8.02 -23.47
C GLN A 582 1.66 -6.69 -22.71
N GLN A 583 1.06 -6.65 -21.52
CA GLN A 583 1.07 -5.43 -20.68
C GLN A 583 2.50 -5.08 -20.23
N VAL A 584 3.32 -6.08 -19.89
CA VAL A 584 4.73 -5.86 -19.56
C VAL A 584 5.50 -5.35 -20.78
N LEU A 585 5.28 -5.95 -21.96
CA LEU A 585 5.91 -5.53 -23.21
C LEU A 585 5.49 -4.13 -23.67
N ASN A 586 4.23 -3.74 -23.42
CA ASN A 586 3.77 -2.37 -23.67
C ASN A 586 4.57 -1.36 -22.84
N TYR A 587 4.84 -1.69 -21.58
CA TYR A 587 5.67 -0.83 -20.72
C TYR A 587 7.14 -0.84 -21.15
N LEU A 588 7.68 -2.00 -21.50
CA LEU A 588 9.05 -2.10 -22.04
C LEU A 588 9.23 -1.19 -23.26
N ALA A 589 8.30 -1.23 -24.22
CA ALA A 589 8.35 -0.39 -25.42
C ALA A 589 8.35 1.12 -25.08
N LYS A 590 7.64 1.53 -23.99
CA LYS A 590 7.71 2.92 -23.52
C LYS A 590 9.08 3.27 -22.94
N VAL A 591 9.69 2.36 -22.17
CA VAL A 591 11.04 2.56 -21.61
C VAL A 591 12.08 2.66 -22.73
N GLU A 592 12.06 1.72 -23.66
CA GLU A 592 12.96 1.72 -24.83
C GLU A 592 12.87 3.02 -25.61
N GLU A 593 11.65 3.48 -25.91
CA GLU A 593 11.41 4.72 -26.64
C GLU A 593 11.85 5.96 -25.84
N TYR A 594 11.56 6.03 -24.54
CA TYR A 594 11.98 7.14 -23.70
C TYR A 594 13.52 7.25 -23.62
N GLU A 595 14.19 6.10 -23.45
CA GLU A 595 15.66 6.05 -23.39
C GLU A 595 16.30 6.28 -24.75
N ARG A 596 15.70 5.77 -25.85
CA ARG A 596 16.11 6.08 -27.23
C ARG A 596 16.05 7.59 -27.50
N GLN A 597 14.93 8.23 -27.18
CA GLN A 597 14.79 9.69 -27.32
C GLN A 597 15.89 10.42 -26.54
N THR A 598 16.24 9.94 -25.37
CA THR A 598 17.31 10.52 -24.55
C THR A 598 18.68 10.47 -25.22
N ARG A 599 18.97 9.39 -25.95
CA ARG A 599 20.28 9.20 -26.62
C ARG A 599 20.35 9.88 -27.97
N GLU A 600 19.25 9.88 -28.70
CA GLU A 600 19.29 10.17 -30.15
C GLU A 600 18.70 11.54 -30.51
N GLU A 601 17.80 12.08 -29.66
CA GLU A 601 17.11 13.30 -30.01
C GLU A 601 17.84 14.56 -29.57
N SER A 602 17.68 15.62 -30.36
CA SER A 602 18.25 16.94 -30.05
C SER A 602 17.59 17.54 -28.79
N ALA A 603 18.29 18.43 -28.13
CA ALA A 603 17.79 19.15 -26.96
C ALA A 603 16.48 19.90 -27.26
N SER A 604 16.28 20.43 -28.47
CA SER A 604 15.02 21.06 -28.88
C SER A 604 13.84 20.07 -28.93
N ASN A 605 14.07 18.86 -29.45
CA ASN A 605 13.04 17.81 -29.47
C ASN A 605 12.69 17.30 -28.07
N LEU A 606 13.62 17.41 -27.13
CA LEU A 606 13.43 17.04 -25.73
C LEU A 606 12.87 18.17 -24.87
N SER A 607 12.54 19.34 -25.44
CA SER A 607 11.99 20.49 -24.70
C SER A 607 10.75 20.19 -23.87
N TRP A 608 9.93 19.22 -24.31
CA TRP A 608 8.76 18.74 -23.57
C TRP A 608 9.09 18.24 -22.15
N ARG A 609 10.32 17.77 -21.92
CA ARG A 609 10.79 17.30 -20.61
C ARG A 609 10.92 18.42 -19.57
N LYS A 610 10.95 19.68 -20.00
CA LYS A 610 10.90 20.85 -19.11
C LYS A 610 9.48 21.34 -18.80
N LYS A 611 8.46 20.68 -19.31
CA LYS A 611 7.07 21.01 -19.01
C LYS A 611 6.61 20.26 -17.75
N VAL A 612 6.12 21.00 -16.77
CA VAL A 612 5.59 20.49 -15.50
C VAL A 612 4.14 20.92 -15.39
N LEU A 613 3.23 19.96 -15.23
CA LEU A 613 1.83 20.23 -14.98
C LEU A 613 1.48 19.87 -13.53
N ASN A 614 0.97 20.84 -12.79
CA ASN A 614 0.46 20.65 -11.44
C ASN A 614 -1.07 20.68 -11.44
N LEU A 615 -1.69 19.61 -10.99
CA LEU A 615 -3.14 19.51 -10.82
C LEU A 615 -3.50 19.61 -9.34
N ILE A 616 -4.51 20.41 -9.00
CA ILE A 616 -5.01 20.57 -7.65
C ILE A 616 -6.45 20.08 -7.58
N GLY A 617 -6.69 19.05 -6.78
CA GLY A 617 -8.02 18.45 -6.58
C GLY A 617 -8.65 18.88 -5.27
N ASN A 618 -9.39 20.01 -5.31
CA ASN A 618 -10.09 20.59 -4.16
C ASN A 618 -11.43 19.90 -3.91
N LYS A 619 -11.80 19.75 -2.64
CA LYS A 619 -13.10 19.21 -2.21
C LYS A 619 -13.93 20.27 -1.47
N THR A 620 -13.30 21.09 -0.64
CA THR A 620 -13.96 22.10 0.19
C THR A 620 -13.49 23.51 -0.19
N SER A 621 -14.26 24.53 0.18
CA SER A 621 -14.01 25.92 -0.19
C SER A 621 -12.77 26.55 0.45
N ASP A 622 -12.23 25.96 1.49
CA ASP A 622 -11.05 26.41 2.24
C ASP A 622 -9.74 25.76 1.73
N GLU A 623 -9.82 24.69 0.95
CA GLU A 623 -8.65 23.96 0.43
C GLU A 623 -7.87 24.73 -0.66
N PRO A 624 -8.49 25.47 -1.61
CA PRO A 624 -7.77 26.09 -2.71
C PRO A 624 -6.58 26.93 -2.27
N GLN A 625 -6.70 27.70 -1.20
CA GLN A 625 -5.62 28.53 -0.68
C GLN A 625 -4.46 27.70 -0.12
N SER A 626 -4.77 26.70 0.71
CA SER A 626 -3.76 25.84 1.33
C SER A 626 -3.07 24.97 0.31
N PHE A 627 -3.81 24.33 -0.60
CA PHE A 627 -3.26 23.44 -1.62
C PHE A 627 -2.39 24.21 -2.64
N ASN A 628 -2.81 25.42 -3.03
CA ASN A 628 -1.95 26.29 -3.84
C ASN A 628 -0.65 26.64 -3.13
N THR A 629 -0.67 26.90 -1.82
CA THR A 629 0.53 27.17 -1.04
C THR A 629 1.47 25.97 -1.02
N PHE A 630 0.95 24.76 -0.86
CA PHE A 630 1.75 23.55 -0.86
C PHE A 630 2.39 23.28 -2.23
N VAL A 631 1.63 23.42 -3.31
CA VAL A 631 2.15 23.27 -4.68
C VAL A 631 3.21 24.32 -4.97
N THR A 632 2.97 25.59 -4.61
CA THR A 632 3.97 26.67 -4.75
C THR A 632 5.26 26.36 -3.98
N SER A 633 5.16 25.79 -2.78
CA SER A 633 6.35 25.38 -2.00
C SER A 633 7.18 24.31 -2.69
N ALA A 634 6.54 23.43 -3.46
CA ALA A 634 7.23 22.44 -4.29
C ALA A 634 7.85 23.09 -5.53
N GLU A 635 7.10 23.91 -6.28
CA GLU A 635 7.56 24.64 -7.46
C GLU A 635 8.78 25.54 -7.18
N ASN A 636 8.85 26.14 -5.99
CA ASN A 636 10.02 26.92 -5.54
C ASN A 636 11.31 26.08 -5.42
N GLN A 637 11.24 24.77 -5.58
CA GLN A 637 12.41 23.91 -5.68
C GLN A 637 12.97 23.83 -7.11
N ILE A 638 12.21 24.30 -8.10
CA ILE A 638 12.67 24.37 -9.51
C ILE A 638 13.62 25.55 -9.62
N PRO A 639 14.91 25.35 -10.02
CA PRO A 639 15.88 26.42 -10.07
C PRO A 639 15.61 27.35 -11.23
N THR A 640 15.59 28.65 -10.98
CA THR A 640 15.49 29.68 -12.01
C THR A 640 16.79 29.86 -12.80
N SER A 641 17.93 29.44 -12.21
CA SER A 641 19.27 29.56 -12.82
C SER A 641 19.58 28.53 -13.92
N THR A 642 18.80 27.46 -14.02
CA THR A 642 19.06 26.36 -14.98
C THR A 642 18.26 26.46 -16.27
N GLY A 643 17.75 27.65 -16.57
CA GLY A 643 16.95 27.98 -17.75
C GLY A 643 15.45 27.88 -17.51
N PRO A 644 14.65 28.28 -18.50
CA PRO A 644 13.21 28.38 -18.32
C PRO A 644 12.57 27.00 -18.23
N TRP A 645 11.70 26.86 -17.21
CA TRP A 645 10.78 25.75 -17.05
C TRP A 645 9.37 26.20 -17.42
N ASP A 646 8.63 25.37 -18.15
CA ASP A 646 7.23 25.60 -18.45
C ASP A 646 6.39 24.92 -17.36
N VAL A 647 6.00 25.70 -16.35
CA VAL A 647 5.25 25.20 -15.21
C VAL A 647 3.81 25.69 -15.29
N SER A 648 2.90 24.77 -15.50
CA SER A 648 1.46 25.05 -15.55
C SER A 648 0.76 24.50 -14.30
N ARG A 649 -0.26 25.22 -13.84
CA ARG A 649 -1.10 24.81 -12.71
C ARG A 649 -2.58 24.89 -13.09
N VAL A 650 -3.31 23.79 -12.82
CA VAL A 650 -4.76 23.73 -13.07
C VAL A 650 -5.45 23.16 -11.81
N SER A 651 -6.55 23.75 -11.43
CA SER A 651 -7.36 23.31 -10.30
C SER A 651 -8.83 23.20 -10.66
N ASN A 652 -9.54 22.26 -10.04
CA ASN A 652 -11.00 22.25 -10.09
C ASN A 652 -11.60 23.33 -9.17
N GLU A 653 -12.84 23.72 -9.43
CA GLU A 653 -13.62 24.49 -8.48
C GLU A 653 -14.03 23.61 -7.29
N ALA A 654 -13.84 24.11 -6.07
CA ALA A 654 -14.31 23.45 -4.87
C ALA A 654 -15.84 23.50 -4.83
N LYS A 655 -16.47 22.41 -5.20
CA LYS A 655 -17.92 22.22 -5.07
C LYS A 655 -18.17 21.32 -3.87
N LEU A 656 -18.95 21.82 -2.90
CA LEU A 656 -19.47 20.93 -1.85
C LEU A 656 -20.38 19.89 -2.53
N PRO A 657 -20.08 18.61 -2.47
CA PRO A 657 -20.93 17.60 -3.06
C PRO A 657 -22.25 17.50 -2.29
N PRO A 658 -23.36 17.20 -2.96
CA PRO A 658 -24.52 16.65 -2.27
C PRO A 658 -24.09 15.37 -1.55
N VAL A 659 -24.52 15.18 -0.32
CA VAL A 659 -24.22 14.03 0.51
C VAL A 659 -24.53 12.75 -0.29
N GLY A 660 -23.49 11.98 -0.67
CA GLY A 660 -23.64 10.63 -1.18
C GLY A 660 -23.13 10.29 -2.59
N ASN A 661 -22.87 11.26 -3.50
CA ASN A 661 -22.29 10.96 -4.82
C ASN A 661 -21.21 12.00 -5.18
N PHE A 662 -19.98 11.59 -5.26
CA PHE A 662 -18.89 12.43 -5.75
C PHE A 662 -18.89 12.38 -7.29
N GLU A 663 -19.41 13.41 -7.93
CA GLU A 663 -19.19 13.61 -9.36
C GLU A 663 -17.75 14.07 -9.56
N ARG A 664 -16.93 13.25 -10.21
CA ARG A 664 -15.53 13.57 -10.48
C ARG A 664 -15.43 14.44 -11.70
N GLU A 665 -14.92 15.64 -11.52
CA GLU A 665 -14.65 16.55 -12.62
C GLU A 665 -13.42 16.07 -13.42
N PRO A 666 -13.54 15.88 -14.76
CA PRO A 666 -12.40 15.56 -15.59
C PRO A 666 -11.34 16.66 -15.58
N ALA A 667 -10.09 16.33 -15.22
CA ALA A 667 -8.99 17.28 -15.35
C ALA A 667 -8.61 17.49 -16.83
N PRO A 668 -8.36 18.70 -17.32
CA PRO A 668 -8.13 19.00 -18.75
C PRO A 668 -6.67 18.67 -19.13
N ILE A 669 -6.30 17.40 -19.11
CA ILE A 669 -4.92 16.95 -19.33
C ILE A 669 -4.61 16.50 -20.76
N GLU A 670 -5.62 16.33 -21.60
CA GLU A 670 -5.47 15.70 -22.93
C GLU A 670 -4.48 16.44 -23.84
N SER A 671 -4.55 17.75 -23.90
CA SER A 671 -3.63 18.55 -24.72
C SER A 671 -2.20 18.45 -24.19
N TYR A 672 -2.03 18.53 -22.87
CA TYR A 672 -0.71 18.41 -22.24
C TYR A 672 -0.08 17.04 -22.49
N MET A 673 -0.88 15.96 -22.37
CA MET A 673 -0.39 14.61 -22.60
C MET A 673 -0.08 14.34 -24.07
N ASN A 674 -0.87 14.89 -24.99
CA ASN A 674 -0.62 14.77 -26.44
C ASN A 674 0.60 15.57 -26.89
N ASP A 675 0.83 16.75 -26.32
CA ASP A 675 1.99 17.61 -26.62
C ASP A 675 3.28 17.11 -25.94
N GLY A 676 3.13 16.38 -24.84
CA GLY A 676 4.20 15.83 -24.02
C GLY A 676 4.52 16.66 -22.78
N LEU A 677 4.71 15.98 -21.68
CA LEU A 677 5.08 16.49 -20.36
C LEU A 677 6.32 15.78 -19.84
N GLY A 678 7.20 16.51 -19.14
CA GLY A 678 8.27 15.92 -18.35
C GLY A 678 7.76 15.40 -17.02
N MET A 679 6.86 16.15 -16.37
CA MET A 679 6.29 15.79 -15.06
C MET A 679 4.83 16.22 -14.94
N LEU A 680 4.02 15.33 -14.38
CA LEU A 680 2.65 15.60 -13.94
C LEU A 680 2.57 15.36 -12.44
N THR A 681 2.14 16.37 -11.68
CA THR A 681 1.91 16.26 -10.24
C THR A 681 0.44 16.48 -9.96
N TYR A 682 -0.15 15.60 -9.15
CA TYR A 682 -1.49 15.78 -8.60
C TYR A 682 -1.40 15.96 -7.09
N TYR A 683 -1.95 17.04 -6.57
CA TYR A 683 -2.11 17.27 -5.15
C TYR A 683 -3.59 17.46 -4.81
N GLY A 684 -4.17 16.57 -3.99
CA GLY A 684 -5.58 16.66 -3.64
C GLY A 684 -6.18 15.33 -3.21
N HIS A 685 -7.51 15.28 -3.21
CA HIS A 685 -8.24 14.08 -2.80
C HIS A 685 -8.29 13.00 -3.87
N GLY A 686 -8.34 11.76 -3.42
CA GLY A 686 -8.50 10.58 -4.25
C GLY A 686 -8.97 9.38 -3.45
N ASP A 687 -9.23 8.29 -4.14
CA ASP A 687 -9.47 6.97 -3.58
C ASP A 687 -8.98 5.90 -4.57
N TYR A 688 -9.19 4.61 -4.26
CA TYR A 688 -8.80 3.50 -5.12
C TYR A 688 -9.38 3.55 -6.55
N SER A 689 -10.44 4.32 -6.80
CA SER A 689 -11.05 4.48 -8.12
C SER A 689 -10.52 5.71 -8.89
N GLY A 690 -9.60 6.51 -8.30
CA GLY A 690 -8.89 7.60 -8.94
C GLY A 690 -8.89 8.91 -8.15
N THR A 691 -8.53 9.99 -8.83
CA THR A 691 -8.45 11.36 -8.27
C THR A 691 -9.80 12.08 -8.34
N ILE A 692 -10.09 13.03 -7.44
CA ILE A 692 -11.33 13.85 -7.48
C ILE A 692 -11.32 14.75 -8.71
N TYR A 693 -10.26 15.51 -8.95
CA TYR A 693 -9.99 16.12 -10.25
C TYR A 693 -9.43 15.04 -11.15
N ASN A 694 -10.31 14.42 -11.92
CA ASN A 694 -10.14 13.08 -12.44
C ASN A 694 -9.15 13.03 -13.62
N ILE A 695 -8.02 12.37 -13.40
CA ILE A 695 -7.07 12.11 -14.49
C ILE A 695 -7.49 10.94 -15.40
N GLY A 696 -8.41 10.08 -14.95
CA GLY A 696 -8.95 8.94 -15.71
C GLY A 696 -7.93 7.85 -16.00
N TYR A 697 -8.37 6.87 -16.82
CA TYR A 697 -7.52 5.81 -17.33
C TYR A 697 -6.80 6.29 -18.60
N ALA A 698 -5.48 6.12 -18.67
CA ALA A 698 -4.68 6.53 -19.82
C ALA A 698 -5.10 5.79 -21.10
N SER A 699 -5.47 4.50 -20.97
CA SER A 699 -5.92 3.68 -22.08
C SER A 699 -7.16 4.23 -22.78
N GLU A 700 -8.03 4.97 -22.07
CA GLU A 700 -9.32 5.43 -22.56
C GLU A 700 -9.30 6.91 -22.98
N ARG A 701 -8.47 7.72 -22.32
CA ARG A 701 -8.68 9.16 -22.26
C ARG A 701 -7.97 9.98 -23.33
N PHE A 702 -6.74 9.62 -23.75
CA PHE A 702 -5.95 10.39 -24.70
C PHE A 702 -5.18 9.50 -25.67
N GLN A 703 -4.65 10.06 -26.76
CA GLN A 703 -3.96 9.29 -27.80
C GLN A 703 -2.43 9.26 -27.63
N GLN A 704 -1.83 10.31 -27.12
CA GLN A 704 -0.38 10.47 -26.85
C GLN A 704 0.53 9.98 -28.01
N THR A 705 0.14 10.36 -29.23
CA THR A 705 0.87 9.94 -30.45
C THR A 705 2.31 10.40 -30.50
N SER A 706 2.68 11.40 -29.71
CA SER A 706 4.05 11.90 -29.56
C SER A 706 4.98 10.93 -28.83
N LYS A 707 4.47 9.90 -28.18
CA LYS A 707 5.22 8.95 -27.33
C LYS A 707 6.11 9.64 -26.27
N ARG A 708 5.60 10.73 -25.69
CA ARG A 708 6.27 11.57 -24.69
C ARG A 708 5.63 11.32 -23.32
N TYR A 709 6.25 10.47 -22.50
CA TYR A 709 5.67 9.94 -21.28
C TYR A 709 6.20 10.68 -20.05
N PRO A 710 5.34 11.31 -19.21
CA PRO A 710 5.77 12.01 -18.01
C PRO A 710 6.17 11.07 -16.88
N LEU A 711 7.01 11.59 -15.96
CA LEU A 711 7.01 11.15 -14.59
C LEU A 711 5.73 11.67 -13.90
N VAL A 712 5.01 10.80 -13.23
CA VAL A 712 3.77 11.16 -12.52
C VAL A 712 3.94 11.03 -11.02
N TYR A 713 3.45 12.01 -10.26
CA TYR A 713 3.36 11.97 -8.80
C TYR A 713 1.96 12.30 -8.34
N ILE A 714 1.35 11.39 -7.58
CA ILE A 714 -0.02 11.54 -7.10
C ILE A 714 -0.08 11.42 -5.59
N THR A 715 -0.57 12.47 -4.93
CA THR A 715 -0.79 12.50 -3.48
C THR A 715 -2.25 12.20 -3.09
N GLY A 716 -3.09 11.75 -4.02
CA GLY A 716 -4.46 11.33 -3.74
C GLY A 716 -4.51 10.04 -2.92
N CYS A 717 -5.37 9.99 -1.89
CA CYS A 717 -5.53 8.80 -1.06
C CYS A 717 -5.88 7.56 -1.90
N GLY A 718 -5.15 6.46 -1.73
CA GLY A 718 -5.48 5.16 -2.33
C GLY A 718 -5.38 5.04 -3.85
N VAL A 719 -4.96 6.07 -4.59
CA VAL A 719 -4.85 6.02 -6.06
C VAL A 719 -3.82 4.97 -6.51
N GLY A 720 -2.80 4.73 -5.69
CA GLY A 720 -1.79 3.70 -5.88
C GLY A 720 -2.18 2.31 -5.34
N ASP A 721 -3.42 2.11 -4.87
CA ASP A 721 -3.85 0.82 -4.35
C ASP A 721 -4.17 -0.16 -5.49
N VAL A 722 -3.12 -0.76 -6.02
CA VAL A 722 -3.21 -1.83 -7.02
C VAL A 722 -3.32 -3.21 -6.39
N TYR A 723 -3.42 -3.30 -5.07
CA TYR A 723 -3.38 -4.56 -4.31
C TYR A 723 -4.76 -5.05 -3.88
N SER A 724 -5.82 -4.31 -4.18
CA SER A 724 -7.18 -4.74 -3.89
C SER A 724 -7.64 -5.82 -4.89
N SER A 725 -8.48 -6.73 -4.41
CA SER A 725 -8.94 -7.94 -5.15
C SER A 725 -9.87 -7.70 -6.32
N HIS A 726 -10.04 -6.47 -6.73
CA HIS A 726 -10.93 -6.17 -7.84
C HIS A 726 -10.29 -6.64 -9.15
N SER A 727 -11.05 -7.35 -9.95
CA SER A 727 -10.64 -7.91 -11.24
C SER A 727 -10.44 -6.87 -12.35
N GLY A 728 -10.33 -5.58 -12.00
CA GLY A 728 -10.19 -4.46 -12.92
C GLY A 728 -8.80 -3.84 -12.93
N LEU A 729 -8.50 -3.12 -13.99
CA LEU A 729 -7.33 -2.24 -14.05
C LEU A 729 -7.52 -1.08 -13.06
N PHE A 730 -6.48 -0.77 -12.31
CA PHE A 730 -6.40 0.41 -11.45
C PHE A 730 -5.76 1.56 -12.21
N VAL A 731 -6.09 2.79 -11.82
CA VAL A 731 -5.54 3.99 -12.49
C VAL A 731 -4.01 3.93 -12.53
N ALA A 732 -3.35 3.64 -11.40
CA ALA A 732 -1.89 3.58 -11.37
C ALA A 732 -1.30 2.48 -12.26
N SER A 733 -1.92 1.29 -12.31
CA SER A 733 -1.48 0.21 -13.22
C SER A 733 -1.69 0.61 -14.68
N ASP A 734 -2.87 1.11 -15.03
CA ASP A 734 -3.22 1.48 -16.40
C ASP A 734 -2.26 2.52 -16.98
N TRP A 735 -1.92 3.55 -16.20
CA TRP A 735 -0.97 4.58 -16.64
C TRP A 735 0.42 4.02 -16.95
N ILE A 736 0.80 2.90 -16.33
CA ILE A 736 2.08 2.23 -16.59
C ILE A 736 1.99 1.26 -17.77
N ILE A 737 0.93 0.43 -17.85
CA ILE A 737 0.88 -0.68 -18.81
C ILE A 737 0.09 -0.39 -20.08
N ALA A 738 -0.59 0.77 -20.18
CA ALA A 738 -1.30 1.16 -21.39
C ALA A 738 -0.33 1.29 -22.58
N GLN A 739 -0.73 0.74 -23.71
CA GLN A 739 0.07 0.75 -24.93
C GLN A 739 0.20 2.17 -25.48
N ASP A 740 1.45 2.62 -25.69
CA ASP A 740 1.83 3.93 -26.25
C ASP A 740 1.19 5.14 -25.52
N LYS A 741 0.80 4.97 -24.25
CA LYS A 741 0.09 5.99 -23.46
C LYS A 741 0.50 5.96 -21.98
N GLY A 742 0.12 7.00 -21.25
CA GLY A 742 0.28 7.09 -19.81
C GLY A 742 1.62 7.64 -19.37
N ALA A 743 2.21 7.04 -18.35
CA ALA A 743 3.42 7.50 -17.68
C ALA A 743 4.62 6.59 -17.96
N ILE A 744 5.82 7.15 -17.81
CA ILE A 744 7.07 6.37 -17.82
C ILE A 744 7.39 5.81 -16.43
N ALA A 745 6.98 6.50 -15.38
CA ALA A 745 7.01 6.06 -13.99
C ALA A 745 5.98 6.85 -13.19
N MET A 746 5.48 6.27 -12.10
CA MET A 746 4.49 6.92 -11.24
C MET A 746 4.79 6.62 -9.78
N TYR A 747 4.80 7.67 -8.95
CA TYR A 747 4.67 7.53 -7.50
C TYR A 747 3.23 7.80 -7.09
N ALA A 748 2.63 6.91 -6.35
CA ALA A 748 1.26 7.10 -5.85
C ALA A 748 1.06 6.44 -4.49
N ASN A 749 0.17 7.03 -3.68
CA ASN A 749 -0.14 6.51 -2.35
C ASN A 749 -1.10 5.32 -2.43
N THR A 750 -0.73 4.24 -1.77
CA THR A 750 -1.54 3.02 -1.68
C THR A 750 -2.68 3.14 -0.65
N PHE A 751 -2.62 4.13 0.22
CA PHE A 751 -3.66 4.42 1.22
C PHE A 751 -3.77 5.92 1.51
N LEU A 752 -3.81 6.35 2.78
CA LEU A 752 -4.05 7.74 3.15
C LEU A 752 -2.85 8.65 2.83
N ALA A 753 -3.13 9.75 2.15
CA ALA A 753 -2.20 10.85 2.00
C ALA A 753 -2.54 11.93 3.05
N TYR A 754 -1.70 12.08 4.07
CA TYR A 754 -1.89 13.10 5.09
C TYR A 754 -1.46 14.46 4.56
N THR A 755 -2.34 15.44 4.58
CA THR A 755 -2.19 16.71 3.86
C THR A 755 -0.81 17.37 4.02
N ASN A 756 -0.40 17.70 5.25
CA ASN A 756 0.88 18.39 5.46
C ASN A 756 2.09 17.51 5.17
N THR A 757 2.00 16.22 5.52
CA THR A 757 3.07 15.25 5.30
C THR A 757 3.27 14.99 3.81
N ALA A 758 2.19 14.81 3.07
CA ALA A 758 2.21 14.62 1.61
C ALA A 758 2.76 15.86 0.89
N ALA A 759 2.42 17.08 1.36
CA ALA A 759 2.97 18.33 0.84
C ALA A 759 4.49 18.42 1.07
N ALA A 760 4.96 18.07 2.27
CA ALA A 760 6.39 18.05 2.58
C ALA A 760 7.14 17.01 1.75
N TYR A 761 6.54 15.85 1.52
CA TYR A 761 7.13 14.79 0.69
C TYR A 761 7.17 15.19 -0.80
N MET A 762 6.12 15.83 -1.33
CA MET A 762 6.09 16.43 -2.66
C MET A 762 7.20 17.46 -2.84
N LYS A 763 7.35 18.39 -1.89
CA LYS A 763 8.44 19.37 -1.89
C LYS A 763 9.80 18.69 -1.94
N LEU A 764 9.98 17.61 -1.17
CA LEU A 764 11.22 16.85 -1.17
C LEU A 764 11.48 16.17 -2.53
N LEU A 765 10.44 15.61 -3.17
CA LEU A 765 10.55 15.04 -4.52
C LEU A 765 11.07 16.08 -5.51
N TYR A 766 10.48 17.27 -5.50
CA TYR A 766 10.92 18.37 -6.37
C TYR A 766 12.39 18.74 -6.10
N ALA A 767 12.80 18.86 -4.84
CA ALA A 767 14.19 19.11 -4.47
C ALA A 767 15.14 17.99 -4.98
N GLN A 768 14.72 16.71 -4.89
CA GLN A 768 15.50 15.58 -5.39
C GLN A 768 15.63 15.61 -6.93
N ILE A 769 14.59 16.03 -7.64
CA ILE A 769 14.58 16.07 -9.11
C ILE A 769 15.34 17.29 -9.64
N PHE A 770 15.07 18.48 -9.10
CA PHE A 770 15.48 19.74 -9.71
C PHE A 770 16.73 20.39 -9.12
N GLN A 771 17.02 20.20 -7.82
CA GLN A 771 18.13 20.92 -7.15
C GLN A 771 19.46 20.19 -7.14
N LYS A 772 19.49 18.90 -7.46
CA LYS A 772 20.72 18.14 -7.35
C LYS A 772 21.53 18.16 -8.66
N THR A 773 22.81 18.44 -8.59
CA THR A 773 23.73 18.59 -9.70
C THR A 773 24.06 17.31 -10.46
N ASP A 774 23.82 16.13 -9.88
CA ASP A 774 24.05 14.82 -10.52
C ASP A 774 22.76 14.19 -11.04
N ALA A 775 21.92 14.99 -11.71
CA ALA A 775 20.63 14.56 -12.24
C ALA A 775 20.75 13.46 -13.31
N THR A 776 21.88 13.40 -14.02
CA THR A 776 22.10 12.47 -15.13
C THR A 776 22.28 11.00 -14.68
N ARG A 777 22.58 10.76 -13.39
CA ARG A 777 22.82 9.43 -12.83
C ARG A 777 21.70 8.92 -11.94
N ARG A 778 20.64 9.71 -11.75
CA ARG A 778 19.58 9.33 -10.80
C ARG A 778 18.51 8.52 -11.44
N THR A 779 18.27 7.41 -10.81
CA THR A 779 17.11 6.58 -11.11
C THR A 779 15.91 6.99 -10.23
N VAL A 780 14.70 6.76 -10.72
CA VAL A 780 13.47 7.00 -9.93
C VAL A 780 13.49 6.20 -8.63
N GLY A 781 13.93 4.94 -8.64
CA GLY A 781 14.07 4.16 -7.42
C GLY A 781 15.11 4.72 -6.45
N GLY A 782 16.23 5.26 -6.95
CA GLY A 782 17.24 5.94 -6.12
C GLY A 782 16.70 7.22 -5.47
N ILE A 783 15.86 7.96 -6.18
CA ILE A 783 15.12 9.12 -5.64
C ILE A 783 14.21 8.66 -4.50
N GLN A 784 13.43 7.58 -4.68
CA GLN A 784 12.56 7.01 -3.64
C GLN A 784 13.31 6.69 -2.35
N VAL A 785 14.44 5.97 -2.45
CA VAL A 785 15.28 5.62 -1.29
C VAL A 785 15.80 6.87 -0.58
N ASN A 786 16.32 7.85 -1.34
CA ASN A 786 16.84 9.09 -0.78
C ASN A 786 15.76 9.92 -0.08
N MET A 787 14.57 10.01 -0.69
CA MET A 787 13.43 10.69 -0.09
C MET A 787 13.03 10.04 1.24
N ALA A 788 12.92 8.72 1.27
CA ALA A 788 12.58 7.98 2.48
C ALA A 788 13.61 8.22 3.60
N ARG A 789 14.91 8.14 3.29
CA ARG A 789 16.00 8.40 4.25
C ARG A 789 15.99 9.81 4.81
N ILE A 790 15.78 10.82 3.98
CA ILE A 790 15.74 12.23 4.42
C ILE A 790 14.47 12.46 5.26
N PHE A 791 13.36 11.94 4.81
CA PHE A 791 12.06 12.22 5.39
C PHE A 791 11.88 11.58 6.78
N THR A 792 12.43 10.38 6.98
CA THR A 792 12.42 9.69 8.28
C THR A 792 13.56 10.08 9.21
N GLY A 793 14.44 11.00 8.79
CA GLY A 793 15.58 11.42 9.61
C GLY A 793 16.72 10.41 9.68
N SER A 794 16.71 9.36 8.87
CA SER A 794 17.77 8.34 8.82
C SER A 794 19.04 8.82 8.13
N SER A 795 19.09 10.06 7.67
CA SER A 795 20.32 10.70 7.19
C SER A 795 21.08 11.34 8.35
N SER A 796 22.41 11.43 8.26
CA SER A 796 23.35 11.94 9.27
C SER A 796 23.09 13.37 9.79
N ASN A 797 22.05 14.05 9.30
CA ASN A 797 21.64 15.40 9.71
C ASN A 797 20.36 15.39 10.57
N ALA A 798 20.27 14.47 11.45
CA ALA A 798 19.31 14.18 12.49
C ALA A 798 18.10 15.12 12.68
N ARG A 799 16.91 14.69 12.26
CA ARG A 799 15.67 14.92 13.01
C ARG A 799 15.55 13.90 14.14
N VAL A 800 15.02 14.30 15.28
CA VAL A 800 15.01 13.53 16.53
C VAL A 800 14.12 12.27 16.48
N SER A 801 13.10 12.21 15.64
CA SER A 801 12.33 11.01 15.24
C SER A 801 11.31 11.38 14.15
N ALA A 802 11.04 10.48 13.22
CA ALA A 802 9.92 10.63 12.28
C ALA A 802 8.59 10.45 13.00
N THR A 803 7.58 11.23 12.59
CA THR A 803 6.21 11.03 13.06
C THR A 803 5.61 9.78 12.42
N ASP A 804 4.60 9.20 13.05
CA ASP A 804 3.86 8.06 12.48
C ASP A 804 3.30 8.35 11.08
N GLN A 805 2.88 9.60 10.82
CA GLN A 805 2.39 10.01 9.50
C GLN A 805 3.49 10.09 8.45
N GLU A 806 4.69 10.50 8.82
CA GLU A 806 5.87 10.50 7.94
C GLU A 806 6.27 9.08 7.56
N ILE A 807 6.28 8.18 8.53
CA ILE A 807 6.53 6.74 8.32
C ILE A 807 5.45 6.14 7.41
N ALA A 808 4.17 6.41 7.70
CA ALA A 808 3.06 5.94 6.88
C ALA A 808 3.17 6.44 5.43
N ASN A 809 3.53 7.70 5.21
CA ASN A 809 3.70 8.25 3.87
C ASN A 809 4.83 7.56 3.11
N VAL A 810 5.96 7.23 3.76
CA VAL A 810 7.06 6.48 3.13
C VAL A 810 6.60 5.07 2.75
N HIS A 811 5.94 4.35 3.67
CA HIS A 811 5.45 2.99 3.40
C HIS A 811 4.43 2.93 2.27
N GLN A 812 3.56 3.93 2.18
CA GLN A 812 2.41 3.95 1.28
C GLN A 812 2.70 4.61 -0.07
N THR A 813 3.80 5.32 -0.23
CA THR A 813 4.19 5.88 -1.53
C THR A 813 4.96 4.84 -2.34
N SER A 814 4.24 4.10 -3.18
CA SER A 814 4.81 3.09 -4.06
C SER A 814 5.28 3.68 -5.38
N LEU A 815 6.36 3.11 -5.94
CA LEU A 815 6.85 3.39 -7.29
C LEU A 815 6.29 2.36 -8.27
N PHE A 816 5.50 2.82 -9.23
CA PHE A 816 5.02 2.03 -10.36
C PHE A 816 5.91 2.31 -11.57
N GLY A 817 6.50 1.26 -12.13
CA GLY A 817 7.48 1.30 -13.19
C GLY A 817 8.84 0.75 -12.76
N ASP A 818 9.82 0.95 -13.62
CA ASP A 818 11.18 0.45 -13.43
C ASP A 818 12.02 1.34 -12.50
N PRO A 819 12.54 0.82 -11.38
CA PRO A 819 13.32 1.62 -10.44
C PRO A 819 14.67 2.10 -11.00
N ALA A 820 15.18 1.45 -12.03
CA ALA A 820 16.45 1.82 -12.70
C ALA A 820 16.29 2.93 -13.75
N LEU A 821 15.06 3.32 -14.06
CA LEU A 821 14.79 4.35 -15.03
C LEU A 821 15.41 5.70 -14.62
N ARG A 822 16.14 6.34 -15.55
CA ARG A 822 16.72 7.67 -15.35
C ARG A 822 15.78 8.73 -15.88
N ILE A 823 15.30 9.61 -15.02
CA ILE A 823 14.51 10.77 -15.43
C ILE A 823 15.46 11.93 -15.70
N LEU A 824 15.51 12.35 -16.95
CA LEU A 824 16.26 13.52 -17.37
C LEU A 824 15.31 14.69 -17.56
N LEU A 825 15.06 15.41 -16.49
CA LEU A 825 14.49 16.75 -16.50
C LEU A 825 15.68 17.71 -16.31
N THR A 826 16.44 17.97 -17.39
CA THR A 826 17.73 18.66 -17.28
C THR A 826 17.64 20.11 -17.72
N SER A 827 18.54 20.94 -17.14
CA SER A 827 18.78 22.32 -17.54
C SER A 827 19.33 22.45 -18.97
N ASP A 828 19.80 21.34 -19.56
CA ASP A 828 20.49 21.32 -20.87
C ASP A 828 19.53 21.14 -22.05
N VAL A 829 18.25 20.93 -21.79
CA VAL A 829 17.24 20.97 -22.86
C VAL A 829 16.81 22.42 -23.05
N PRO A 830 17.22 23.14 -24.11
CA PRO A 830 16.82 24.52 -24.28
C PRO A 830 15.34 24.61 -24.59
N LEU A 831 14.61 25.40 -23.78
CA LEU A 831 13.30 25.87 -24.26
C LEU A 831 13.49 26.94 -25.31
N PRO A 832 12.65 26.98 -26.33
CA PRO A 832 12.78 27.96 -27.45
C PRO A 832 12.75 29.42 -26.99
N VAL A 833 11.94 29.74 -25.98
CA VAL A 833 11.90 31.06 -25.31
C VAL A 833 11.55 30.92 -23.84
N SER A 834 12.20 31.69 -22.99
CA SER A 834 11.83 31.90 -21.60
C SER A 834 10.96 33.15 -21.48
N TYR A 835 9.72 33.01 -21.03
CA TYR A 835 8.92 34.15 -20.65
C TYR A 835 9.29 34.57 -19.21
N ILE A 836 9.55 35.84 -19.03
CA ILE A 836 9.70 36.43 -17.69
C ILE A 836 8.31 36.78 -17.16
N ASP A 837 7.47 37.35 -18.02
CA ASP A 837 6.11 37.73 -17.68
C ASP A 837 5.21 37.63 -18.92
N PHE A 838 3.96 37.21 -18.73
CA PHE A 838 2.89 37.35 -19.70
C PHE A 838 1.63 37.77 -18.96
N SER A 839 1.15 38.95 -19.27
CA SER A 839 0.04 39.62 -18.58
C SER A 839 -0.90 40.28 -19.57
N GLY A 840 -2.12 40.56 -19.10
CA GLY A 840 -3.13 41.25 -19.84
C GLY A 840 -3.90 42.19 -18.95
N SER A 841 -4.18 43.40 -19.46
CA SER A 841 -4.98 44.42 -18.76
C SER A 841 -6.00 45.03 -19.71
N VAL A 842 -7.15 45.39 -19.18
CA VAL A 842 -8.14 46.19 -19.92
C VAL A 842 -7.56 47.58 -20.13
N LEU A 843 -7.34 47.96 -21.39
CA LEU A 843 -6.77 49.25 -21.75
C LEU A 843 -7.84 50.36 -21.73
N ASP A 844 -9.02 50.03 -22.28
CA ASP A 844 -10.16 50.94 -22.41
C ASP A 844 -11.46 50.11 -22.44
N ASN A 845 -12.59 50.75 -22.75
CA ASN A 845 -13.88 50.07 -22.81
C ASN A 845 -14.08 49.15 -24.04
N ALA A 846 -13.08 49.01 -24.89
CA ALA A 846 -13.16 48.28 -26.15
C ALA A 846 -12.01 47.25 -26.31
N ASN A 847 -10.88 47.39 -25.58
CA ASN A 847 -9.65 46.75 -25.89
C ASN A 847 -9.01 46.12 -24.66
N ILE A 848 -8.30 44.99 -24.89
CA ILE A 848 -7.38 44.38 -23.91
C ILE A 848 -5.96 44.52 -24.44
N GLN A 849 -5.07 45.06 -23.63
CA GLN A 849 -3.64 45.14 -23.89
C GLN A 849 -2.97 43.91 -23.29
N LEU A 850 -2.34 43.09 -24.14
CA LEU A 850 -1.48 41.97 -23.76
C LEU A 850 -0.02 42.46 -23.77
N GLN A 851 0.74 42.02 -22.77
CA GLN A 851 2.18 42.33 -22.67
C GLN A 851 2.95 41.09 -22.24
N TRP A 852 4.11 40.88 -22.83
CA TRP A 852 5.00 39.83 -22.37
C TRP A 852 6.48 40.26 -22.49
N GLU A 853 7.27 39.63 -21.64
CA GLU A 853 8.72 39.81 -21.61
C GLU A 853 9.38 38.43 -21.72
N THR A 854 10.40 38.36 -22.58
CA THR A 854 11.20 37.14 -22.79
C THR A 854 12.55 37.32 -22.11
N ALA A 855 13.10 36.29 -21.47
CA ALA A 855 14.47 36.31 -20.95
C ALA A 855 15.52 36.05 -22.06
N THR A 856 15.18 35.12 -22.96
CA THR A 856 16.04 34.75 -24.09
C THR A 856 15.20 34.43 -25.33
N GLU A 857 15.71 34.68 -26.51
CA GLU A 857 15.08 34.35 -27.77
C GLU A 857 16.12 33.73 -28.71
N LYS A 858 16.43 32.45 -28.48
CA LYS A 858 17.29 31.70 -29.39
C LYS A 858 16.40 31.01 -30.43
N ASP A 859 16.68 31.24 -31.71
CA ASP A 859 15.98 30.62 -32.86
C ASP A 859 14.49 30.96 -33.01
N ASN A 860 13.95 31.89 -32.23
CA ASN A 860 12.55 32.33 -32.34
C ASN A 860 12.32 33.13 -33.64
N ASP A 861 11.26 32.81 -34.41
CA ASP A 861 10.82 33.53 -35.59
C ASP A 861 9.71 34.53 -35.23
N HIS A 862 8.68 34.07 -34.52
CA HIS A 862 7.56 34.90 -34.15
C HIS A 862 6.70 34.29 -33.04
N PHE A 863 5.83 35.15 -32.48
CA PHE A 863 4.74 34.74 -31.57
C PHE A 863 3.41 34.78 -32.29
N ILE A 864 2.58 33.77 -32.12
CA ILE A 864 1.16 33.80 -32.45
C ILE A 864 0.40 34.07 -31.15
N VAL A 865 -0.43 35.11 -31.14
CA VAL A 865 -1.30 35.41 -30.02
C VAL A 865 -2.61 34.69 -30.24
N GLU A 866 -3.00 33.86 -29.29
CA GLU A 866 -4.23 33.07 -29.35
C GLU A 866 -5.18 33.45 -28.20
N ARG A 867 -6.50 33.50 -28.49
CA ARG A 867 -7.56 33.81 -27.55
C ARG A 867 -8.57 32.68 -27.48
N SER A 868 -9.15 32.48 -26.30
CA SER A 868 -10.23 31.53 -26.05
C SER A 868 -11.30 32.17 -25.16
N PHE A 869 -12.56 31.73 -25.29
CA PHE A 869 -13.66 32.13 -24.45
C PHE A 869 -14.13 31.06 -23.49
N ASP A 870 -13.64 29.82 -23.66
CA ASP A 870 -13.96 28.65 -22.87
C ASP A 870 -12.73 28.05 -22.14
N GLY A 871 -11.55 28.66 -22.36
CA GLY A 871 -10.28 28.16 -21.85
C GLY A 871 -9.76 26.86 -22.51
N LYS A 872 -10.46 26.37 -23.52
CA LYS A 872 -10.17 25.09 -24.20
C LYS A 872 -9.89 25.26 -25.69
N THR A 873 -10.72 25.99 -26.38
CA THR A 873 -10.62 26.20 -27.84
C THR A 873 -9.99 27.55 -28.10
N PHE A 874 -8.78 27.57 -28.62
CA PHE A 874 -8.01 28.77 -28.90
C PHE A 874 -8.03 29.14 -30.38
N GLU A 875 -8.25 30.41 -30.68
CA GLU A 875 -8.19 30.98 -32.02
C GLU A 875 -7.04 31.99 -32.13
N MET A 876 -6.33 31.95 -33.24
CA MET A 876 -5.27 32.93 -33.54
C MET A 876 -5.92 34.30 -33.74
N ILE A 877 -5.47 35.30 -32.98
CA ILE A 877 -5.90 36.69 -33.08
C ILE A 877 -4.80 37.64 -33.62
N GLY A 878 -3.56 37.15 -33.67
CA GLY A 878 -2.49 37.96 -34.26
C GLY A 878 -1.12 37.24 -34.27
N LYS A 879 -0.17 37.86 -34.97
CA LYS A 879 1.21 37.42 -35.10
C LYS A 879 2.16 38.57 -34.76
N VAL A 880 3.17 38.33 -33.93
CA VAL A 880 4.16 39.33 -33.54
C VAL A 880 5.57 38.78 -33.85
N PRO A 881 6.36 39.41 -34.74
CA PRO A 881 7.72 38.95 -35.06
C PRO A 881 8.65 38.99 -33.85
N SER A 882 9.56 38.03 -33.74
CA SER A 882 10.67 38.06 -32.78
C SER A 882 11.58 39.25 -33.02
N LYS A 883 12.06 39.87 -31.93
CA LYS A 883 13.09 40.90 -31.94
C LYS A 883 14.52 40.32 -32.02
N GLY A 884 14.63 38.97 -31.93
CA GLY A 884 15.89 38.24 -31.96
C GLY A 884 16.63 38.22 -30.62
N PRO A 885 17.82 37.60 -30.56
CA PRO A 885 18.63 37.53 -29.36
C PRO A 885 18.95 38.93 -28.81
N SER A 886 18.83 39.09 -27.49
CA SER A 886 19.19 40.33 -26.80
C SER A 886 20.42 40.08 -25.89
N ASP A 887 21.45 40.91 -26.06
CA ASP A 887 22.69 40.82 -25.27
C ASP A 887 22.59 41.43 -23.86
N LEU A 888 21.49 42.12 -23.51
CA LEU A 888 21.35 42.91 -22.29
C LEU A 888 20.10 42.59 -21.46
N GLY A 889 19.49 41.44 -21.62
CA GLY A 889 18.23 41.07 -20.95
C GLY A 889 17.06 41.04 -21.92
N GLY A 890 15.98 40.40 -21.56
CA GLY A 890 14.87 40.00 -22.44
C GLY A 890 14.21 41.10 -23.26
N ASN A 891 13.47 40.66 -24.26
CA ASN A 891 12.71 41.56 -25.13
C ASN A 891 11.28 41.75 -24.58
N ARG A 892 10.78 42.99 -24.68
CA ARG A 892 9.38 43.31 -24.29
C ARG A 892 8.51 43.45 -25.53
N TYR A 893 7.34 42.90 -25.44
CA TYR A 893 6.33 42.88 -26.50
C TYR A 893 4.99 43.34 -25.94
N ASN A 894 4.17 43.81 -26.89
CA ASN A 894 2.78 44.15 -26.61
C ASN A 894 1.89 43.78 -27.79
N PHE A 895 0.65 43.47 -27.51
CA PHE A 895 -0.38 43.15 -28.51
C PHE A 895 -1.72 43.69 -28.04
N LEU A 896 -2.48 44.34 -28.95
CA LEU A 896 -3.80 44.86 -28.65
C LEU A 896 -4.88 43.95 -29.19
N ASP A 897 -5.66 43.33 -28.31
CA ASP A 897 -6.92 42.69 -28.70
C ASP A 897 -8.00 43.77 -28.80
N ALA A 898 -8.37 44.10 -30.02
CA ALA A 898 -9.36 45.13 -30.32
C ALA A 898 -10.82 44.62 -30.35
N SER A 899 -11.03 43.32 -30.07
CA SER A 899 -12.35 42.70 -30.13
C SER A 899 -12.58 41.68 -29.02
N PRO A 900 -12.27 41.98 -27.75
CA PRO A 900 -12.52 41.04 -26.65
C PRO A 900 -14.04 40.88 -26.46
N LYS A 901 -14.49 39.73 -25.93
CA LYS A 901 -15.89 39.54 -25.52
C LYS A 901 -16.09 39.96 -24.07
N ALA A 902 -17.29 40.44 -23.75
CA ALA A 902 -17.69 40.68 -22.37
C ALA A 902 -17.60 39.40 -21.57
N GLY A 903 -16.98 39.47 -20.37
CA GLY A 903 -16.64 38.31 -19.51
C GLY A 903 -15.18 37.91 -19.60
N ILE A 904 -14.88 36.68 -19.21
CA ILE A 904 -13.52 36.17 -19.13
C ILE A 904 -12.99 35.82 -20.54
N ASN A 905 -11.88 36.45 -20.92
CA ASN A 905 -11.11 36.12 -22.11
C ASN A 905 -9.80 35.45 -21.67
N TYR A 906 -9.52 34.31 -22.21
CA TYR A 906 -8.28 33.57 -21.96
C TYR A 906 -7.30 33.80 -23.13
N TYR A 907 -6.02 33.98 -22.82
CA TYR A 907 -4.97 34.23 -23.82
C TYR A 907 -3.79 33.31 -23.56
N ARG A 908 -3.14 32.89 -24.64
CA ARG A 908 -1.82 32.25 -24.64
C ARG A 908 -1.00 32.73 -25.83
N LEU A 909 0.30 32.63 -25.71
CA LEU A 909 1.22 32.84 -26.81
C LEU A 909 1.69 31.50 -27.35
N LYS A 910 1.67 31.33 -28.64
CA LYS A 910 2.34 30.24 -29.35
C LYS A 910 3.59 30.80 -29.98
N GLN A 911 4.74 30.48 -29.45
CA GLN A 911 6.02 30.80 -30.08
C GLN A 911 6.29 29.83 -31.22
N VAL A 912 6.87 30.30 -32.27
CA VAL A 912 7.22 29.52 -33.46
C VAL A 912 8.66 29.81 -33.81
N ASP A 913 9.48 28.77 -33.91
CA ASP A 913 10.91 28.87 -34.20
C ASP A 913 11.17 29.00 -35.71
N LYS A 914 12.38 29.48 -36.07
CA LYS A 914 12.85 29.50 -37.45
C LYS A 914 12.91 28.07 -38.00
N ALA A 915 12.42 27.89 -39.23
CA ALA A 915 12.38 26.57 -39.84
C ALA A 915 13.82 26.01 -39.99
N ALA A 916 14.09 24.89 -39.30
CA ALA A 916 15.28 24.09 -39.51
C ALA A 916 14.96 22.92 -40.47
N SER A 917 15.98 22.23 -40.97
CA SER A 917 15.84 21.12 -41.93
C SER A 917 14.98 19.91 -41.47
N GLY A 918 14.38 19.95 -40.29
CA GLY A 918 13.54 18.90 -39.73
C GLY A 918 12.09 19.33 -39.40
N GLY A 919 11.66 20.55 -39.76
CA GLY A 919 10.35 21.12 -39.43
C GLY A 919 10.40 22.32 -38.49
N GLN A 920 9.27 23.00 -38.34
CA GLN A 920 9.16 24.21 -37.52
C GLN A 920 8.66 23.82 -36.10
N ALA A 921 9.51 24.03 -35.11
CA ALA A 921 9.13 23.79 -33.71
C ALA A 921 8.31 24.97 -33.16
N PHE A 922 7.47 24.71 -32.19
CA PHE A 922 6.69 25.71 -31.48
C PHE A 922 6.49 25.35 -29.99
N GLY A 923 6.28 26.38 -29.17
CA GLY A 923 5.99 26.26 -27.75
C GLY A 923 4.86 27.20 -27.33
N TYR A 924 4.19 26.94 -26.20
CA TYR A 924 3.14 27.79 -25.67
C TYR A 924 3.57 28.47 -24.36
N SER A 925 3.06 29.69 -24.14
CA SER A 925 3.10 30.34 -22.82
C SER A 925 2.08 29.69 -21.84
N ASN A 926 2.16 30.10 -20.58
CA ASN A 926 1.03 29.94 -19.65
C ASN A 926 -0.22 30.63 -20.23
N ILE A 927 -1.41 30.14 -19.84
CA ILE A 927 -2.69 30.76 -20.15
C ILE A 927 -2.96 31.81 -19.07
N ILE A 928 -3.29 33.02 -19.52
CA ILE A 928 -3.76 34.11 -18.65
C ILE A 928 -5.25 34.35 -18.90
N SER A 929 -5.94 34.91 -17.92
CA SER A 929 -7.34 35.32 -18.04
C SER A 929 -7.50 36.79 -17.74
N VAL A 930 -8.33 37.48 -18.53
CA VAL A 930 -8.69 38.89 -18.34
C VAL A 930 -10.20 39.02 -18.33
N ASP A 931 -10.77 39.47 -17.21
CA ASP A 931 -12.19 39.73 -17.09
C ASP A 931 -12.52 41.08 -17.73
N PHE A 932 -13.02 41.05 -18.97
CA PHE A 932 -13.41 42.23 -19.74
C PHE A 932 -14.88 42.59 -19.45
N LYS A 933 -15.06 43.56 -18.56
CA LYS A 933 -16.37 44.12 -18.25
C LYS A 933 -16.63 45.29 -19.21
N VAL A 934 -17.58 45.12 -20.13
CA VAL A 934 -18.15 46.24 -20.87
C VAL A 934 -18.83 47.12 -19.82
N ARG A 935 -18.12 48.16 -19.39
CA ARG A 935 -18.72 49.13 -18.49
C ARG A 935 -19.83 49.80 -19.29
N SER A 936 -21.09 49.67 -18.83
CA SER A 936 -22.20 50.46 -19.32
C SER A 936 -21.78 51.93 -19.29
N GLN A 937 -21.99 52.66 -20.40
CA GLN A 937 -21.58 54.06 -20.60
C GLN A 937 -22.27 55.06 -19.67
N ASN A 938 -22.75 54.69 -18.50
CA ASN A 938 -23.38 55.61 -17.55
C ASN A 938 -22.30 56.22 -16.67
N THR A 939 -21.80 57.39 -17.08
CA THR A 939 -21.12 58.28 -16.14
C THR A 939 -22.10 58.63 -15.02
N LEU A 940 -21.73 58.39 -13.79
CA LEU A 940 -22.51 58.77 -12.62
C LEU A 940 -22.35 60.30 -12.41
N ILE A 941 -23.33 61.07 -12.86
CA ILE A 941 -23.41 62.45 -12.52
C ILE A 941 -24.10 62.62 -11.16
N SER A 942 -23.46 63.24 -10.23
CA SER A 942 -24.00 63.57 -8.91
C SER A 942 -24.30 65.06 -8.86
N VAL A 943 -25.36 65.43 -8.16
CA VAL A 943 -25.80 66.83 -8.02
C VAL A 943 -26.09 67.08 -6.55
N PHE A 944 -25.40 68.03 -5.94
CA PHE A 944 -25.59 68.35 -4.55
C PHE A 944 -25.39 69.90 -4.23
N PRO A 945 -25.99 70.44 -3.20
CA PRO A 945 -26.97 69.75 -2.36
C PRO A 945 -28.30 69.53 -3.15
N ASN A 946 -28.93 68.36 -2.90
CA ASN A 946 -30.23 68.07 -3.48
C ASN A 946 -31.09 67.30 -2.45
N PRO A 947 -32.06 67.93 -1.80
CA PRO A 947 -32.66 69.26 -2.06
C PRO A 947 -31.68 70.40 -1.88
N GLY A 948 -31.92 71.53 -2.63
CA GLY A 948 -31.10 72.73 -2.57
C GLY A 948 -31.93 73.98 -2.62
N SER A 949 -31.43 75.10 -2.00
CA SER A 949 -32.15 76.42 -1.94
C SER A 949 -31.67 77.41 -3.03
N ASP A 950 -30.34 77.47 -3.31
CA ASP A 950 -29.80 78.55 -4.17
C ASP A 950 -28.98 78.00 -5.34
N LYS A 951 -28.06 77.08 -5.10
CA LYS A 951 -27.19 76.55 -6.13
C LYS A 951 -26.98 75.07 -5.91
N VAL A 952 -26.85 74.27 -7.01
CA VAL A 952 -26.46 72.90 -7.00
C VAL A 952 -25.22 72.72 -7.85
N LEU A 953 -24.29 71.86 -7.38
CA LEU A 953 -23.04 71.53 -8.06
C LEU A 953 -23.19 70.19 -8.80
N ILE A 954 -22.77 70.13 -10.05
CA ILE A 954 -22.73 68.97 -10.88
C ILE A 954 -21.32 68.41 -10.77
N THR A 955 -21.20 67.08 -10.38
CA THR A 955 -19.91 66.39 -10.35
C THR A 955 -20.02 65.14 -11.15
N SER A 956 -18.89 64.74 -11.81
CA SER A 956 -18.73 63.45 -12.47
C SER A 956 -17.82 62.56 -11.61
N ASP A 957 -18.19 61.28 -11.39
CA ASP A 957 -17.37 60.32 -10.65
C ASP A 957 -16.05 60.00 -11.39
N ARG A 958 -15.92 60.35 -12.65
CA ARG A 958 -14.75 60.14 -13.50
C ARG A 958 -13.97 61.40 -13.84
N GLY A 959 -14.41 62.57 -13.35
CA GLY A 959 -13.80 63.84 -13.74
C GLY A 959 -14.11 64.28 -15.19
N ASP A 960 -15.16 63.74 -15.82
CA ASP A 960 -15.57 64.15 -17.17
C ASP A 960 -15.94 65.64 -17.15
N ILE A 961 -15.53 66.37 -18.16
CA ILE A 961 -15.84 67.78 -18.32
C ILE A 961 -17.31 67.89 -18.71
N ILE A 962 -18.04 68.81 -18.02
CA ILE A 962 -19.43 69.11 -18.35
C ILE A 962 -19.44 69.96 -19.60
N LYS A 963 -20.00 69.48 -20.70
CA LYS A 963 -20.10 70.14 -21.98
C LYS A 963 -21.26 71.13 -21.98
N SER A 964 -22.40 70.73 -21.40
CA SER A 964 -23.57 71.63 -21.23
C SER A 964 -24.59 70.92 -20.33
N TRP A 965 -25.50 71.74 -19.78
CA TRP A 965 -26.66 71.24 -19.05
C TRP A 965 -27.91 72.06 -19.36
N LYS A 966 -29.13 71.49 -19.20
CA LYS A 966 -30.44 72.11 -19.28
C LYS A 966 -31.28 71.71 -18.09
N LEU A 967 -31.99 72.63 -17.50
CA LEU A 967 -32.91 72.41 -16.39
C LEU A 967 -34.34 72.54 -16.91
N TYR A 968 -35.11 71.51 -16.66
CA TYR A 968 -36.56 71.49 -17.09
C TYR A 968 -37.47 71.55 -15.87
N ASN A 969 -38.60 72.26 -16.00
CA ASN A 969 -39.62 72.20 -14.99
C ASN A 969 -40.54 70.96 -15.12
N SER A 970 -41.57 70.89 -14.28
CA SER A 970 -42.48 69.71 -14.22
C SER A 970 -43.32 69.51 -15.52
N ILE A 971 -43.42 70.51 -16.35
CA ILE A 971 -44.16 70.44 -17.66
C ILE A 971 -43.20 70.26 -18.85
N GLY A 972 -41.91 70.06 -18.60
CA GLY A 972 -40.91 69.82 -19.63
C GLY A 972 -40.31 71.00 -20.32
N ALA A 973 -40.66 72.29 -19.88
CA ALA A 973 -40.05 73.47 -20.41
C ALA A 973 -38.66 73.74 -19.81
N VAL A 974 -37.68 74.20 -20.63
CA VAL A 974 -36.33 74.60 -20.21
C VAL A 974 -36.43 75.88 -19.41
N VAL A 975 -36.06 75.88 -18.16
CA VAL A 975 -36.09 77.05 -17.25
C VAL A 975 -34.68 77.63 -17.03
N SER A 976 -33.63 76.87 -17.31
CA SER A 976 -32.24 77.32 -17.25
C SER A 976 -31.34 76.44 -18.06
N LYS A 977 -30.22 76.97 -18.55
CA LYS A 977 -29.20 76.23 -19.31
C LYS A 977 -27.81 76.87 -19.06
N GLY A 978 -26.73 76.05 -19.15
CA GLY A 978 -25.35 76.48 -18.95
C GLY A 978 -24.33 75.50 -19.34
N GLN A 979 -23.03 75.81 -19.09
CA GLN A 979 -21.86 74.98 -19.29
C GLN A 979 -20.99 74.84 -18.01
N GLU A 980 -21.30 75.69 -17.02
CA GLU A 980 -20.56 75.61 -15.74
C GLU A 980 -21.02 74.44 -14.93
N THR A 981 -20.16 74.02 -13.98
CA THR A 981 -20.48 72.92 -13.07
C THR A 981 -21.46 73.30 -11.96
N THR A 982 -21.83 74.54 -11.85
CA THR A 982 -22.78 75.09 -10.87
C THR A 982 -24.04 75.55 -11.53
N VAL A 983 -25.17 75.01 -11.10
CA VAL A 983 -26.53 75.48 -11.57
C VAL A 983 -27.15 76.37 -10.52
N ASP A 984 -27.42 77.61 -10.89
CA ASP A 984 -28.15 78.58 -10.03
C ASP A 984 -29.66 78.29 -10.14
N ILE A 985 -30.27 78.02 -9.00
CA ILE A 985 -31.68 77.71 -8.83
C ILE A 985 -32.40 78.69 -7.89
N SER A 986 -31.70 79.79 -7.43
CA SER A 986 -32.20 80.75 -6.47
C SER A 986 -33.51 81.39 -6.87
N ASN A 987 -33.67 81.73 -8.14
CA ASN A 987 -34.82 82.39 -8.69
C ASN A 987 -36.00 81.51 -9.13
N LEU A 988 -35.86 80.20 -8.85
CA LEU A 988 -36.90 79.25 -9.18
C LEU A 988 -37.86 79.07 -8.01
N SER A 989 -39.12 78.80 -8.29
CA SER A 989 -40.12 78.44 -7.27
C SER A 989 -39.82 77.07 -6.70
N SER A 990 -40.13 76.82 -5.43
CA SER A 990 -39.99 75.49 -4.80
C SER A 990 -40.74 74.46 -5.65
N GLY A 991 -40.09 73.33 -5.88
CA GLY A 991 -40.62 72.27 -6.74
C GLY A 991 -39.59 71.31 -7.25
N ILE A 992 -40.04 70.44 -8.17
CA ILE A 992 -39.20 69.37 -8.77
C ILE A 992 -38.82 69.82 -10.18
N PHE A 993 -37.52 69.71 -10.47
CA PHE A 993 -36.92 69.98 -11.77
C PHE A 993 -36.11 68.74 -12.26
N ILE A 994 -35.97 68.67 -13.58
CA ILE A 994 -35.08 67.64 -14.19
C ILE A 994 -33.88 68.37 -14.80
N LEU A 995 -32.68 68.01 -14.32
CA LEU A 995 -31.40 68.49 -14.84
C LEU A 995 -30.87 67.47 -15.84
N GLU A 996 -30.79 67.89 -17.09
CA GLU A 996 -30.10 67.11 -18.16
C GLU A 996 -28.68 67.65 -18.29
N VAL A 997 -27.70 66.76 -18.12
CA VAL A 997 -26.24 67.03 -18.21
C VAL A 997 -25.69 66.34 -19.39
N VAL A 998 -24.90 66.98 -20.22
CA VAL A 998 -24.13 66.40 -21.33
C VAL A 998 -22.68 66.57 -21.00
N THR A 999 -21.94 65.48 -20.99
CA THR A 999 -20.45 65.46 -20.75
C THR A 999 -19.70 65.67 -22.05
N SER A 1000 -18.36 65.94 -21.95
CA SER A 1000 -17.48 66.08 -23.09
C SER A 1000 -17.44 64.81 -24.03
N ASN A 1001 -17.87 63.67 -23.51
CA ASN A 1001 -17.99 62.44 -24.29
C ASN A 1001 -19.40 62.21 -24.86
N ASP A 1002 -20.21 63.25 -24.94
CA ASP A 1002 -21.59 63.28 -25.45
C ASP A 1002 -22.56 62.34 -24.69
N ILE A 1003 -22.24 61.97 -23.46
CA ILE A 1003 -23.11 61.16 -22.59
C ILE A 1003 -24.14 62.08 -21.96
N VAL A 1004 -25.44 61.85 -22.17
CA VAL A 1004 -26.54 62.56 -21.64
C VAL A 1004 -27.09 61.89 -20.37
N THR A 1005 -27.05 62.57 -19.23
CA THR A 1005 -27.58 62.06 -17.97
C THR A 1005 -28.65 62.99 -17.43
N ARG A 1006 -29.80 62.52 -16.94
CA ARG A 1006 -30.86 63.25 -16.33
C ARG A 1006 -30.93 62.98 -14.83
N LYS A 1007 -30.99 64.06 -14.02
CA LYS A 1007 -31.10 64.00 -12.56
C LYS A 1007 -32.29 64.87 -12.09
N LYS A 1008 -32.99 64.34 -11.10
CA LYS A 1008 -34.06 65.07 -10.41
C LYS A 1008 -33.43 66.03 -9.42
N ILE A 1009 -33.83 67.32 -9.50
CA ILE A 1009 -33.45 68.35 -8.56
C ILE A 1009 -34.71 68.74 -7.77
N ILE A 1010 -34.56 68.90 -6.48
CA ILE A 1010 -35.62 69.39 -5.59
C ILE A 1010 -35.17 70.78 -5.08
N LYS A 1011 -35.95 71.81 -5.43
CA LYS A 1011 -35.76 73.18 -4.91
C LYS A 1011 -36.60 73.35 -3.65
N GLU A 1012 -35.93 73.68 -2.57
CA GLU A 1012 -36.57 74.04 -1.32
C GLU A 1012 -36.84 75.55 -1.25
N ARG A 1013 -37.61 75.98 -0.25
CA ARG A 1013 -37.94 77.45 -0.05
C ARG A 1013 -36.68 78.23 0.30
#